data_24d29077b74a0f29b60a265addeb8b25
#
_entry.id   24d29077b74a0f29b60a265addeb8b25
#
_cell.length_a   1.000
_cell.length_b   1.000
_cell.length_c   1.000
_cell.angle_alpha   90.00
_cell.angle_beta   90.00
_cell.angle_gamma   90.00
#
_symmetry.space_group_name_H-M   'P 1'
#
loop_
_entity.id
_entity.type
_entity.pdbx_description
1 polymer ?
#
loop_
_entity_poly.entity_id
_entity_poly.type
_entity_poly.pdbx_seq_one_letter_code
_entity_poly.pdbx_strand_id
1 'polypeptide(L)'
;MDDNFSPRVKDVIAYSKEEALRLGHDFIGTEHLMLGLLRDGDGKAIEILNNLSVDLDHLRKKVEILSPANPGSGAVINEKKNLHLTRQAERALKTTFLEAKLFQSTSINTAHLLLCILRNENDPTTKLLNKLRVDYDGVKEEFKVLLSQSDDSYEDPLASSFSDDAEDMKDDGKENLFSPSGDKKTNKKSKTPVLDNFGRDLTKMAEEDKLDPVVGRTEEIQRVSQILSRRKKNNPLLIGEPGVGKSAIAEGLALRIIQRKVSRILYDKRVITLDLASLVAGTKYRGQFEERMKAVMNELEKNEDIILFIDEIHTIVGAGGAAGSLDASNMFKPALARGEIQCIGATTLDEYRNSIEKDGALERRFQKVMVEPTNVEETIEILNNIKDKYEEHHNVEYTNGAIEACVKLTSRYMTDRFLPDKAIDALDEAGSRIHIANIEVPQQILDLEKQLEDVKEEKNSVVKKQKYEQAAKLRDDEKKLEKALAEAQEEWQEASKLHKDTVTEENVAEVVSMMTGIPVNRIATKEMKKLKDLDHTITDLVIGQDKAVKQVVKAIQRNRAGLKDPNKPIGSFIFLGQTGVGKTQLAKVLAKELFDSENSLIRVDMSEYMEKFAISRLIGAPPGYVGYEEGGQLTEKVRRKPYSVILLDEIEKAHPDVFNMLLQVLDDGYLTDSLGRKIDFRNSIIIMTSNIGARKLKDFGSGVGFGTAAQKSAEADNTRSVIEGALKKTFAPEFLNRIDDVIVFNALEREDIHKIIDIELKKLFARIDDLGYNLKLSDKAKDYIADKGFDKQYGARPLKRAIQKYIEDALAEEIVNSQLVEGDSIYMDLDEKSNELTVKIEKATESAE
;
A
#
# COMPACT_ATOMS: atom_id res chain seq x y z
N MET A 1 -4.75 -16.59 -13.71
CA MET A 1 -5.88 -16.09 -14.51
C MET A 1 -6.40 -17.13 -15.50
N ASP A 2 -5.64 -18.19 -15.79
CA ASP A 2 -5.97 -19.16 -16.85
C ASP A 2 -6.94 -20.28 -16.41
N ASP A 3 -7.16 -20.45 -15.12
CA ASP A 3 -7.92 -21.62 -14.60
C ASP A 3 -9.44 -21.52 -14.75
N ASN A 4 -9.98 -20.32 -14.94
CA ASN A 4 -11.41 -20.11 -15.08
C ASN A 4 -11.94 -20.09 -16.54
N PHE A 5 -11.05 -20.22 -17.53
CA PHE A 5 -11.45 -20.29 -18.94
C PHE A 5 -11.88 -21.70 -19.30
N SER A 6 -13.02 -21.82 -19.99
CA SER A 6 -13.40 -23.09 -20.58
C SER A 6 -12.33 -23.57 -21.58
N PRO A 7 -12.18 -24.89 -21.80
CA PRO A 7 -11.23 -25.42 -22.77
C PRO A 7 -11.35 -24.74 -24.15
N ARG A 8 -12.56 -24.49 -24.60
CA ARG A 8 -12.81 -23.82 -25.88
C ARG A 8 -12.31 -22.36 -25.92
N VAL A 9 -12.42 -21.60 -24.84
CA VAL A 9 -11.86 -20.22 -24.81
C VAL A 9 -10.34 -20.27 -24.90
N LYS A 10 -9.71 -21.29 -24.31
CA LYS A 10 -8.26 -21.49 -24.44
C LYS A 10 -7.87 -21.81 -25.88
N ASP A 11 -8.67 -22.62 -26.57
CA ASP A 11 -8.47 -22.93 -27.99
C ASP A 11 -8.68 -21.69 -28.88
N VAL A 12 -9.68 -20.88 -28.61
CA VAL A 12 -9.91 -19.60 -29.30
C VAL A 12 -8.72 -18.66 -29.14
N ILE A 13 -8.12 -18.57 -27.98
CA ILE A 13 -6.91 -17.76 -27.75
C ILE A 13 -5.72 -18.31 -28.55
N ALA A 14 -5.56 -19.64 -28.61
CA ALA A 14 -4.54 -20.27 -29.44
C ALA A 14 -4.77 -20.01 -30.93
N TYR A 15 -6.01 -20.15 -31.42
CA TYR A 15 -6.36 -19.82 -32.81
C TYR A 15 -6.17 -18.33 -33.12
N SER A 16 -6.45 -17.44 -32.17
CA SER A 16 -6.19 -16.01 -32.35
C SER A 16 -4.72 -15.70 -32.55
N LYS A 17 -3.83 -16.45 -31.87
CA LYS A 17 -2.38 -16.35 -32.04
C LYS A 17 -1.97 -16.83 -33.44
N GLU A 18 -2.52 -17.96 -33.89
CA GLU A 18 -2.23 -18.51 -35.22
C GLU A 18 -2.74 -17.58 -36.34
N GLU A 19 -3.92 -17.00 -36.18
CA GLU A 19 -4.47 -16.02 -37.15
C GLU A 19 -3.64 -14.73 -37.21
N ALA A 20 -3.11 -14.24 -36.06
CA ALA A 20 -2.21 -13.09 -36.03
C ALA A 20 -0.90 -13.41 -36.78
N LEU A 21 -0.33 -14.62 -36.59
CA LEU A 21 0.83 -15.09 -37.31
C LEU A 21 0.56 -15.25 -38.82
N ARG A 22 -0.61 -15.79 -39.20
CA ARG A 22 -1.06 -15.93 -40.61
C ARG A 22 -1.14 -14.58 -41.32
N LEU A 23 -1.59 -13.55 -40.61
CA LEU A 23 -1.68 -12.18 -41.13
C LEU A 23 -0.34 -11.41 -41.05
N GLY A 24 0.70 -11.98 -40.48
CA GLY A 24 2.03 -11.39 -40.37
C GLY A 24 2.15 -10.30 -39.30
N HIS A 25 1.30 -10.34 -38.26
CA HIS A 25 1.30 -9.40 -37.17
C HIS A 25 2.14 -9.90 -35.99
N ASP A 26 2.74 -8.98 -35.25
CA ASP A 26 3.55 -9.24 -34.05
C ASP A 26 2.79 -9.02 -32.73
N PHE A 27 1.47 -8.76 -32.83
CA PHE A 27 0.55 -8.54 -31.72
C PHE A 27 -0.77 -9.27 -31.94
N ILE A 28 -1.51 -9.51 -30.86
CA ILE A 28 -2.87 -10.06 -30.89
C ILE A 28 -3.86 -8.94 -30.51
N GLY A 29 -4.69 -8.51 -31.45
CA GLY A 29 -5.77 -7.54 -31.25
C GLY A 29 -7.13 -8.20 -31.08
N THR A 30 -8.18 -7.40 -30.91
CA THR A 30 -9.59 -7.83 -30.82
C THR A 30 -10.08 -8.45 -32.12
N GLU A 31 -9.57 -8.00 -33.28
CA GLU A 31 -9.76 -8.59 -34.58
C GLU A 31 -9.28 -10.04 -34.65
N HIS A 32 -8.12 -10.33 -34.08
CA HIS A 32 -7.58 -11.68 -34.00
C HIS A 32 -8.38 -12.58 -33.06
N LEU A 33 -8.87 -12.02 -31.92
CA LEU A 33 -9.78 -12.74 -31.04
C LEU A 33 -11.09 -13.10 -31.75
N MET A 34 -11.62 -12.19 -32.57
CA MET A 34 -12.81 -12.44 -33.36
C MET A 34 -12.55 -13.51 -34.44
N LEU A 35 -11.40 -13.45 -35.13
CA LEU A 35 -11.02 -14.49 -36.11
C LEU A 35 -10.84 -15.85 -35.45
N GLY A 36 -10.27 -15.88 -34.22
CA GLY A 36 -10.16 -17.11 -33.42
C GLY A 36 -11.53 -17.70 -33.07
N LEU A 37 -12.51 -16.87 -32.70
CA LEU A 37 -13.89 -17.29 -32.44
C LEU A 37 -14.55 -17.87 -33.71
N LEU A 38 -14.37 -17.20 -34.87
CA LEU A 38 -14.92 -17.68 -36.15
C LEU A 38 -14.23 -18.97 -36.62
N ARG A 39 -12.99 -19.19 -36.26
CA ARG A 39 -12.25 -20.39 -36.63
C ARG A 39 -12.64 -21.61 -35.75
N ASP A 40 -12.96 -21.38 -34.47
CA ASP A 40 -13.48 -22.42 -33.56
C ASP A 40 -14.77 -23.04 -34.15
N GLY A 41 -15.60 -22.23 -34.78
CA GLY A 41 -16.74 -22.70 -35.60
C GLY A 41 -17.88 -23.32 -34.82
N ASP A 42 -17.72 -23.65 -33.56
CA ASP A 42 -18.64 -24.48 -32.78
C ASP A 42 -18.66 -24.06 -31.27
N GLY A 43 -19.15 -22.88 -30.98
CA GLY A 43 -19.27 -22.39 -29.59
C GLY A 43 -20.50 -21.54 -29.37
N LYS A 44 -20.85 -21.23 -28.12
CA LYS A 44 -22.04 -20.41 -27.80
C LYS A 44 -21.99 -19.04 -28.49
N ALA A 45 -20.80 -18.48 -28.74
CA ALA A 45 -20.66 -17.25 -29.52
C ALA A 45 -21.10 -17.41 -31.00
N ILE A 46 -20.75 -18.52 -31.60
CA ILE A 46 -21.11 -18.82 -33.01
C ILE A 46 -22.58 -19.13 -33.12
N GLU A 47 -23.15 -19.84 -32.18
CA GLU A 47 -24.57 -20.12 -32.07
C GLU A 47 -25.38 -18.82 -31.98
N ILE A 48 -24.98 -17.88 -31.15
CA ILE A 48 -25.59 -16.55 -31.06
C ILE A 48 -25.50 -15.80 -32.38
N LEU A 49 -24.32 -15.79 -33.03
CA LEU A 49 -24.15 -15.11 -34.32
C LEU A 49 -25.02 -15.72 -35.42
N ASN A 50 -25.19 -17.03 -35.42
CA ASN A 50 -26.10 -17.74 -36.35
C ASN A 50 -27.57 -17.40 -36.05
N ASN A 51 -27.96 -17.35 -34.78
CA ASN A 51 -29.33 -16.97 -34.39
C ASN A 51 -29.65 -15.53 -34.79
N LEU A 52 -28.66 -14.64 -34.73
CA LEU A 52 -28.75 -13.27 -35.23
C LEU A 52 -28.66 -13.17 -36.75
N SER A 53 -28.67 -14.31 -37.48
CA SER A 53 -28.63 -14.38 -38.96
C SER A 53 -27.39 -13.70 -39.57
N VAL A 54 -26.24 -13.78 -38.91
CA VAL A 54 -24.98 -13.23 -39.40
C VAL A 54 -24.31 -14.23 -40.34
N ASP A 55 -23.97 -13.81 -41.54
CA ASP A 55 -23.12 -14.61 -42.44
C ASP A 55 -21.68 -14.60 -41.96
N LEU A 56 -21.23 -15.75 -41.38
CA LEU A 56 -19.93 -15.91 -40.76
C LEU A 56 -18.78 -15.75 -41.77
N ASP A 57 -18.94 -16.21 -43.00
CA ASP A 57 -17.92 -16.07 -44.05
C ASP A 57 -17.76 -14.62 -44.50
N HIS A 58 -18.86 -13.91 -44.56
CA HIS A 58 -18.85 -12.47 -44.86
C HIS A 58 -18.21 -11.67 -43.70
N LEU A 59 -18.54 -12.02 -42.47
CA LEU A 59 -17.94 -11.43 -41.27
C LEU A 59 -16.44 -11.65 -41.26
N ARG A 60 -15.97 -12.88 -41.51
CA ARG A 60 -14.55 -13.23 -41.54
C ARG A 60 -13.78 -12.38 -42.56
N LYS A 61 -14.28 -12.28 -43.79
CA LYS A 61 -13.64 -11.44 -44.81
C LYS A 61 -13.56 -9.98 -44.40
N LYS A 62 -14.60 -9.45 -43.77
CA LYS A 62 -14.63 -8.06 -43.31
C LYS A 62 -13.67 -7.81 -42.15
N VAL A 63 -13.50 -8.76 -41.20
CA VAL A 63 -12.54 -8.64 -40.11
C VAL A 63 -11.10 -8.73 -40.65
N GLU A 64 -10.85 -9.59 -41.64
CA GLU A 64 -9.54 -9.64 -42.32
C GLU A 64 -9.20 -8.34 -43.05
N ILE A 65 -10.18 -7.62 -43.63
CA ILE A 65 -9.97 -6.30 -44.25
C ILE A 65 -9.62 -5.22 -43.20
N LEU A 66 -10.12 -5.33 -41.97
CA LEU A 66 -9.76 -4.40 -40.91
C LEU A 66 -8.27 -4.56 -40.45
N SER A 67 -7.72 -5.74 -40.68
CA SER A 67 -6.37 -6.10 -40.28
C SER A 67 -5.60 -6.62 -41.50
N PRO A 68 -5.24 -5.73 -42.46
CA PRO A 68 -4.62 -6.15 -43.71
C PRO A 68 -3.25 -6.82 -43.45
N ALA A 69 -3.02 -7.95 -44.09
CA ALA A 69 -1.79 -8.67 -44.04
C ALA A 69 -0.58 -7.77 -44.37
N ASN A 70 0.45 -7.80 -43.56
CA ASN A 70 1.68 -7.03 -43.77
C ASN A 70 2.65 -7.83 -44.67
N PRO A 71 2.75 -7.58 -45.97
CA PRO A 71 3.56 -8.39 -46.89
C PRO A 71 5.07 -8.14 -46.77
N GLY A 72 5.53 -7.33 -45.80
CA GLY A 72 6.92 -6.86 -45.67
C GLY A 72 7.79 -7.62 -44.67
N SER A 73 7.26 -8.50 -43.84
CA SER A 73 8.06 -9.27 -42.88
C SER A 73 8.26 -10.72 -43.33
N GLY A 74 8.86 -10.90 -44.51
CA GLY A 74 9.36 -12.19 -45.00
C GLY A 74 10.59 -12.74 -44.20
N ALA A 75 10.73 -12.36 -42.95
CA ALA A 75 11.70 -12.95 -42.04
C ALA A 75 11.06 -14.15 -41.34
N VAL A 76 11.68 -15.31 -41.46
CA VAL A 76 11.36 -16.57 -40.78
C VAL A 76 10.86 -16.25 -39.36
N ILE A 77 9.54 -16.31 -39.15
CA ILE A 77 8.93 -16.13 -37.87
C ILE A 77 9.19 -17.43 -37.10
N ASN A 78 10.17 -17.41 -36.19
CA ASN A 78 10.39 -18.49 -35.24
C ASN A 78 9.12 -18.70 -34.42
N GLU A 79 8.56 -19.91 -34.45
CA GLU A 79 7.36 -20.34 -33.72
C GLU A 79 7.38 -20.08 -32.19
N LYS A 80 8.50 -19.63 -31.64
CA LYS A 80 8.72 -19.35 -30.19
C LYS A 80 8.55 -17.90 -29.77
N LYS A 81 8.14 -16.95 -30.64
CA LYS A 81 7.89 -15.58 -30.21
C LYS A 81 6.56 -15.49 -29.45
N ASN A 82 6.62 -15.10 -28.18
CA ASN A 82 5.44 -14.68 -27.44
C ASN A 82 4.90 -13.38 -28.05
N LEU A 83 3.74 -13.48 -28.71
CA LEU A 83 3.02 -12.32 -29.26
C LEU A 83 2.40 -11.52 -28.11
N HIS A 84 2.56 -10.20 -28.15
CA HIS A 84 1.96 -9.32 -27.15
C HIS A 84 0.48 -9.05 -27.47
N LEU A 85 -0.36 -9.02 -26.44
CA LEU A 85 -1.74 -8.58 -26.56
C LEU A 85 -1.80 -7.06 -26.70
N THR A 86 -2.68 -6.56 -27.58
CA THR A 86 -3.01 -5.13 -27.56
C THR A 86 -3.75 -4.78 -26.26
N ARG A 87 -3.68 -3.51 -25.83
CA ARG A 87 -4.40 -3.05 -24.63
C ARG A 87 -5.90 -3.34 -24.69
N GLN A 88 -6.48 -3.32 -25.87
CA GLN A 88 -7.90 -3.60 -26.10
C GLN A 88 -8.21 -5.09 -25.94
N ALA A 89 -7.41 -5.97 -26.54
CA ALA A 89 -7.55 -7.42 -26.41
C ALA A 89 -7.28 -7.89 -24.97
N GLU A 90 -6.25 -7.33 -24.32
CA GLU A 90 -5.97 -7.60 -22.91
C GLU A 90 -7.13 -7.18 -21.99
N ARG A 91 -7.72 -6.02 -22.25
CA ARG A 91 -8.89 -5.54 -21.51
C ARG A 91 -10.11 -6.43 -21.75
N ALA A 92 -10.37 -6.83 -22.98
CA ALA A 92 -11.45 -7.74 -23.32
C ALA A 92 -11.31 -9.06 -22.55
N LEU A 93 -10.13 -9.67 -22.55
CA LEU A 93 -9.86 -10.93 -21.81
C LEU A 93 -9.97 -10.74 -20.29
N LYS A 94 -9.50 -9.64 -19.73
CA LYS A 94 -9.62 -9.37 -18.27
C LYS A 94 -11.08 -9.15 -17.85
N THR A 95 -11.91 -8.59 -18.70
CA THR A 95 -13.31 -8.31 -18.38
C THR A 95 -14.24 -9.53 -18.58
N THR A 96 -13.81 -10.61 -19.24
CA THR A 96 -14.61 -11.83 -19.42
C THR A 96 -15.03 -12.46 -18.10
N PHE A 97 -14.20 -12.35 -17.08
CA PHE A 97 -14.53 -12.83 -15.73
C PHE A 97 -15.74 -12.07 -15.14
N LEU A 98 -15.79 -10.76 -15.38
CA LEU A 98 -16.91 -9.92 -14.91
C LEU A 98 -18.20 -10.26 -15.65
N GLU A 99 -18.12 -10.50 -16.97
CA GLU A 99 -19.29 -10.92 -17.75
C GLU A 99 -19.77 -12.33 -17.32
N ALA A 100 -18.87 -13.29 -17.10
CA ALA A 100 -19.24 -14.60 -16.61
C ALA A 100 -19.94 -14.53 -15.25
N LYS A 101 -19.47 -13.64 -14.36
CA LYS A 101 -20.09 -13.39 -13.05
C LYS A 101 -21.48 -12.75 -13.17
N LEU A 102 -21.70 -11.86 -14.14
CA LEU A 102 -23.01 -11.26 -14.41
C LEU A 102 -24.05 -12.31 -14.85
N PHE A 103 -23.61 -13.36 -15.54
CA PHE A 103 -24.46 -14.47 -15.96
C PHE A 103 -24.42 -15.66 -15.00
N GLN A 104 -23.85 -15.51 -13.80
CA GLN A 104 -23.68 -16.55 -12.77
C GLN A 104 -23.09 -17.87 -13.32
N SER A 105 -22.27 -17.76 -14.34
CA SER A 105 -21.61 -18.91 -14.97
C SER A 105 -20.39 -19.34 -14.18
N THR A 106 -20.27 -20.64 -13.91
CA THR A 106 -19.12 -21.24 -13.20
C THR A 106 -17.84 -21.26 -14.05
N SER A 107 -17.96 -21.15 -15.39
CA SER A 107 -16.84 -21.12 -16.31
C SER A 107 -17.02 -20.03 -17.38
N ILE A 108 -15.89 -19.44 -17.81
CA ILE A 108 -15.90 -18.44 -18.87
C ILE A 108 -16.02 -19.15 -20.23
N ASN A 109 -17.12 -18.93 -20.95
CA ASN A 109 -17.39 -19.49 -22.28
C ASN A 109 -17.15 -18.48 -23.40
N THR A 110 -17.28 -18.91 -24.67
CA THR A 110 -17.03 -18.08 -25.86
C THR A 110 -18.03 -16.91 -26.01
N ALA A 111 -19.27 -17.04 -25.49
CA ALA A 111 -20.25 -15.94 -25.51
C ALA A 111 -19.81 -14.77 -24.62
N HIS A 112 -19.23 -15.07 -23.45
CA HIS A 112 -18.69 -14.03 -22.57
C HIS A 112 -17.55 -13.26 -23.27
N LEU A 113 -16.71 -13.94 -24.05
CA LEU A 113 -15.65 -13.29 -24.83
C LEU A 113 -16.22 -12.37 -25.90
N LEU A 114 -17.25 -12.81 -26.63
CA LEU A 114 -17.94 -12.00 -27.64
C LEU A 114 -18.57 -10.75 -27.03
N LEU A 115 -19.24 -10.87 -25.87
CA LEU A 115 -19.81 -9.75 -25.12
C LEU A 115 -18.73 -8.73 -24.72
N CYS A 116 -17.56 -9.22 -24.27
CA CYS A 116 -16.45 -8.34 -23.88
C CYS A 116 -15.83 -7.59 -25.06
N ILE A 117 -15.77 -8.21 -26.24
CA ILE A 117 -15.35 -7.52 -27.47
C ILE A 117 -16.35 -6.39 -27.81
N LEU A 118 -17.64 -6.67 -27.74
CA LEU A 118 -18.71 -5.71 -28.06
C LEU A 118 -18.83 -4.55 -27.07
N ARG A 119 -18.34 -4.71 -25.85
CA ARG A 119 -18.41 -3.69 -24.80
C ARG A 119 -17.60 -2.42 -25.10
N ASN A 120 -16.62 -2.49 -25.98
CA ASN A 120 -15.78 -1.35 -26.35
C ASN A 120 -16.27 -0.70 -27.65
N GLU A 121 -17.14 0.28 -27.56
CA GLU A 121 -17.74 0.99 -28.72
C GLU A 121 -16.71 1.66 -29.65
N ASN A 122 -15.53 1.98 -29.14
CA ASN A 122 -14.48 2.62 -29.94
C ASN A 122 -13.61 1.63 -30.73
N ASP A 123 -13.75 0.33 -30.47
CA ASP A 123 -12.99 -0.73 -31.13
C ASP A 123 -13.43 -0.86 -32.61
N PRO A 124 -12.50 -0.98 -33.57
CA PRO A 124 -12.82 -1.21 -34.98
C PRO A 124 -13.64 -2.48 -35.20
N THR A 125 -13.36 -3.57 -34.46
CA THR A 125 -14.10 -4.83 -34.55
C THR A 125 -15.54 -4.66 -34.07
N THR A 126 -15.75 -3.97 -32.98
CA THR A 126 -17.09 -3.64 -32.47
C THR A 126 -17.87 -2.76 -33.42
N LYS A 127 -17.25 -1.74 -34.00
CA LYS A 127 -17.87 -0.88 -35.01
C LYS A 127 -18.31 -1.67 -36.27
N LEU A 128 -17.53 -2.69 -36.63
CA LEU A 128 -17.89 -3.58 -37.73
C LEU A 128 -19.09 -4.46 -37.36
N LEU A 129 -19.10 -5.06 -36.15
CA LEU A 129 -20.21 -5.89 -35.68
C LEU A 129 -21.51 -5.08 -35.56
N ASN A 130 -21.46 -3.87 -35.06
CA ASN A 130 -22.60 -2.96 -34.98
C ASN A 130 -23.18 -2.60 -36.37
N LYS A 131 -22.32 -2.45 -37.37
CA LYS A 131 -22.78 -2.25 -38.77
C LYS A 131 -23.52 -3.47 -39.32
N LEU A 132 -23.25 -4.65 -38.79
CA LEU A 132 -23.94 -5.89 -39.15
C LEU A 132 -25.12 -6.17 -38.21
N ARG A 133 -25.54 -5.19 -37.40
CA ARG A 133 -26.63 -5.26 -36.42
C ARG A 133 -26.38 -6.27 -35.30
N VAL A 134 -25.12 -6.52 -34.99
CA VAL A 134 -24.69 -7.29 -33.83
C VAL A 134 -24.20 -6.30 -32.80
N ASP A 135 -25.03 -5.96 -31.84
CA ASP A 135 -24.74 -5.07 -30.74
C ASP A 135 -24.65 -5.86 -29.41
N TYR A 136 -24.16 -5.21 -28.38
CA TYR A 136 -23.99 -5.83 -27.07
C TYR A 136 -25.32 -6.32 -26.46
N ASP A 137 -26.37 -5.51 -26.57
CA ASP A 137 -27.67 -5.84 -25.97
C ASP A 137 -28.36 -6.99 -26.71
N GLY A 138 -28.30 -7.03 -28.04
CA GLY A 138 -28.85 -8.14 -28.86
C GLY A 138 -28.14 -9.47 -28.57
N VAL A 139 -26.79 -9.47 -28.46
CA VAL A 139 -26.04 -10.67 -28.11
C VAL A 139 -26.33 -11.10 -26.67
N LYS A 140 -26.54 -10.16 -25.76
CA LYS A 140 -26.89 -10.43 -24.37
C LYS A 140 -28.26 -11.07 -24.21
N GLU A 141 -29.26 -10.58 -24.95
CA GLU A 141 -30.63 -11.14 -24.96
C GLU A 141 -30.62 -12.54 -25.53
N GLU A 142 -29.98 -12.75 -26.66
CA GLU A 142 -29.90 -14.07 -27.31
C GLU A 142 -29.15 -15.08 -26.42
N PHE A 143 -28.10 -14.62 -25.72
CA PHE A 143 -27.39 -15.46 -24.79
C PHE A 143 -28.26 -15.88 -23.58
N LYS A 144 -29.12 -15.01 -23.08
CA LYS A 144 -30.11 -15.37 -22.04
C LYS A 144 -31.11 -16.40 -22.54
N VAL A 145 -31.57 -16.29 -23.75
CA VAL A 145 -32.47 -17.26 -24.37
C VAL A 145 -31.81 -18.63 -24.49
N LEU A 146 -30.56 -18.68 -24.93
CA LEU A 146 -29.78 -19.93 -24.99
C LEU A 146 -29.53 -20.56 -23.63
N LEU A 147 -29.36 -19.75 -22.58
CA LEU A 147 -29.24 -20.26 -21.21
C LEU A 147 -30.55 -20.82 -20.66
N SER A 148 -31.71 -20.24 -21.07
CA SER A 148 -33.02 -20.73 -20.66
C SER A 148 -33.45 -22.00 -21.39
N GLN A 149 -32.85 -22.32 -22.53
CA GLN A 149 -33.14 -23.53 -23.34
C GLN A 149 -32.25 -24.72 -22.97
N SER A 150 -31.10 -24.48 -22.30
CA SER A 150 -30.26 -25.51 -21.74
C SER A 150 -30.81 -25.87 -20.34
N ASP A 151 -31.15 -27.11 -20.06
CA ASP A 151 -31.77 -27.69 -18.82
C ASP A 151 -30.90 -27.52 -17.55
N ASP A 152 -30.16 -26.45 -17.43
CA ASP A 152 -29.56 -25.99 -16.17
C ASP A 152 -30.47 -24.88 -15.61
N SER A 153 -31.50 -25.34 -14.86
CA SER A 153 -32.44 -24.52 -14.13
C SER A 153 -31.75 -23.64 -13.08
N TYR A 154 -31.44 -22.40 -13.45
CA TYR A 154 -31.27 -21.32 -12.51
C TYR A 154 -32.25 -20.20 -12.87
N GLU A 155 -33.36 -20.18 -12.12
CA GLU A 155 -34.31 -19.07 -12.10
C GLU A 155 -33.58 -17.80 -11.69
N ASP A 156 -33.69 -16.78 -12.52
CA ASP A 156 -33.25 -15.42 -12.25
C ASP A 156 -34.21 -14.77 -11.23
N PRO A 157 -33.81 -14.50 -9.98
CA PRO A 157 -34.70 -13.89 -8.99
C PRO A 157 -35.02 -12.41 -9.28
N LEU A 158 -34.43 -11.82 -10.34
CA LEU A 158 -34.53 -10.39 -10.64
C LEU A 158 -35.47 -10.05 -11.80
N ALA A 159 -36.00 -11.05 -12.54
CA ALA A 159 -36.84 -10.80 -13.70
C ALA A 159 -38.34 -10.79 -13.41
N SER A 160 -38.78 -11.16 -12.18
CA SER A 160 -40.21 -11.29 -11.87
C SER A 160 -40.84 -10.11 -11.10
N SER A 161 -40.13 -9.00 -10.92
CA SER A 161 -40.66 -7.86 -10.16
C SER A 161 -40.91 -6.57 -10.95
N PHE A 162 -40.77 -6.59 -12.28
CA PHE A 162 -41.05 -5.42 -13.11
C PHE A 162 -41.81 -5.82 -14.40
N SER A 163 -43.09 -6.13 -14.22
CA SER A 163 -44.07 -6.03 -15.31
C SER A 163 -45.27 -5.23 -14.83
N ASP A 164 -45.49 -4.12 -15.49
CA ASP A 164 -46.61 -3.24 -15.56
C ASP A 164 -47.88 -3.69 -14.84
N ASP A 165 -48.28 -2.88 -13.84
CA ASP A 165 -49.68 -2.79 -13.47
C ASP A 165 -50.24 -1.45 -13.97
N ALA A 166 -50.93 -1.54 -15.06
CA ALA A 166 -52.04 -0.63 -15.40
C ALA A 166 -53.23 -1.50 -15.74
N GLU A 167 -54.33 -1.21 -15.06
CA GLU A 167 -55.73 -1.48 -15.33
C GLU A 167 -56.43 -2.76 -14.80
N ASP A 168 -57.24 -2.42 -13.85
CA ASP A 168 -58.67 -2.76 -13.63
C ASP A 168 -59.19 -4.14 -13.38
N MET A 169 -59.75 -4.24 -12.18
CA MET A 169 -61.09 -4.73 -11.78
C MET A 169 -61.54 -6.17 -12.11
N LYS A 170 -61.95 -6.75 -10.96
CA LYS A 170 -63.09 -7.66 -10.70
C LYS A 170 -62.91 -9.13 -10.75
N ASP A 171 -63.02 -9.68 -9.58
CA ASP A 171 -64.16 -10.47 -9.03
C ASP A 171 -64.10 -12.00 -9.14
N ASP A 172 -64.37 -12.56 -7.99
CA ASP A 172 -64.93 -13.88 -7.69
C ASP A 172 -64.15 -15.23 -7.89
N GLY A 173 -63.84 -15.77 -6.77
CA GLY A 173 -64.37 -17.05 -6.25
C GLY A 173 -63.88 -18.36 -6.91
N LYS A 174 -63.24 -19.18 -6.15
CA LYS A 174 -63.52 -20.55 -5.79
C LYS A 174 -62.31 -21.47 -5.56
N GLU A 175 -62.18 -21.82 -4.34
CA GLU A 175 -61.93 -23.15 -3.77
C GLU A 175 -61.44 -24.32 -4.65
N ASN A 176 -60.39 -24.94 -4.13
CA ASN A 176 -60.28 -26.33 -3.70
C ASN A 176 -59.28 -27.27 -4.42
N LEU A 177 -58.50 -27.84 -3.56
CA LEU A 177 -58.21 -29.26 -3.36
C LEU A 177 -57.16 -29.90 -4.29
N PHE A 178 -56.00 -30.17 -3.78
CA PHE A 178 -55.47 -31.52 -3.47
C PHE A 178 -53.98 -31.39 -3.06
N SER A 179 -53.72 -31.78 -1.79
CA SER A 179 -52.38 -32.13 -1.34
C SER A 179 -52.02 -33.55 -1.80
N PRO A 180 -50.73 -33.93 -1.87
CA PRO A 180 -50.10 -34.51 -0.70
C PRO A 180 -48.64 -34.20 -0.44
N SER A 181 -48.33 -34.04 0.85
CA SER A 181 -47.15 -34.42 1.61
C SER A 181 -45.76 -34.47 0.94
N GLY A 182 -44.90 -33.57 1.36
CA GLY A 182 -43.47 -33.68 1.24
C GLY A 182 -42.84 -32.51 1.99
N ASP A 183 -42.13 -32.81 3.07
CA ASP A 183 -41.46 -31.87 3.96
C ASP A 183 -40.76 -30.72 3.22
N LYS A 184 -41.35 -29.53 3.24
CA LYS A 184 -40.65 -28.29 2.92
C LYS A 184 -40.53 -27.47 4.20
N LYS A 185 -39.30 -27.28 4.68
CA LYS A 185 -38.97 -26.22 5.61
C LYS A 185 -39.53 -24.91 5.04
N THR A 186 -40.53 -24.38 5.70
CA THR A 186 -41.14 -23.08 5.37
C THR A 186 -40.17 -21.97 5.63
N ASN A 187 -39.54 -21.49 4.55
CA ASN A 187 -38.92 -20.13 4.56
C ASN A 187 -40.06 -19.14 4.80
N LYS A 188 -40.13 -18.55 6.00
CA LYS A 188 -40.97 -17.38 6.27
C LYS A 188 -40.56 -16.30 5.27
N LYS A 189 -41.46 -15.82 4.42
CA LYS A 189 -41.25 -14.64 3.56
C LYS A 189 -40.79 -13.49 4.45
N SER A 190 -39.63 -12.96 4.19
CA SER A 190 -39.10 -11.78 4.91
C SER A 190 -40.11 -10.63 4.81
N LYS A 191 -40.30 -9.91 5.92
CA LYS A 191 -41.12 -8.69 5.95
C LYS A 191 -40.44 -7.49 5.25
N THR A 192 -39.14 -7.60 4.95
CA THR A 192 -38.27 -6.54 4.48
C THR A 192 -37.38 -6.99 3.33
N PRO A 193 -37.94 -7.41 2.17
CA PRO A 193 -37.18 -7.99 1.07
C PRO A 193 -36.22 -6.98 0.42
N VAL A 194 -36.55 -5.68 0.36
CA VAL A 194 -35.68 -4.67 -0.23
C VAL A 194 -34.47 -4.39 0.68
N LEU A 195 -34.72 -4.24 1.96
CA LEU A 195 -33.64 -4.03 2.96
C LEU A 195 -32.72 -5.25 3.06
N ASP A 196 -33.25 -6.46 2.95
CA ASP A 196 -32.45 -7.67 2.98
C ASP A 196 -31.51 -7.80 1.77
N ASN A 197 -31.86 -7.17 0.62
CA ASN A 197 -31.02 -7.15 -0.58
C ASN A 197 -29.89 -6.08 -0.52
N PHE A 198 -30.11 -4.96 0.18
CA PHE A 198 -29.18 -3.84 0.24
C PHE A 198 -28.60 -3.59 1.62
N GLY A 199 -28.91 -4.43 2.60
CA GLY A 199 -28.47 -4.28 3.98
C GLY A 199 -28.11 -5.62 4.63
N ARG A 200 -27.45 -5.50 5.79
CA ARG A 200 -27.14 -6.64 6.67
C ARG A 200 -27.89 -6.48 7.99
N ASP A 201 -28.65 -7.48 8.40
CA ASP A 201 -29.33 -7.48 9.68
C ASP A 201 -28.37 -7.90 10.79
N LEU A 202 -27.86 -6.91 11.55
CA LEU A 202 -26.94 -7.13 12.67
C LEU A 202 -27.63 -7.90 13.80
N THR A 203 -28.91 -7.69 14.00
CA THR A 203 -29.66 -8.40 15.07
C THR A 203 -29.78 -9.87 14.77
N LYS A 204 -30.04 -10.22 13.51
CA LYS A 204 -30.06 -11.63 13.06
C LYS A 204 -28.67 -12.26 13.12
N MET A 205 -27.63 -11.54 12.74
CA MET A 205 -26.24 -12.00 12.90
C MET A 205 -25.88 -12.21 14.37
N ALA A 206 -26.39 -11.36 15.28
CA ALA A 206 -26.22 -11.53 16.72
C ALA A 206 -26.94 -12.80 17.26
N GLU A 207 -28.13 -13.13 16.72
CA GLU A 207 -28.85 -14.40 17.05
C GLU A 207 -28.08 -15.61 16.54
N GLU A 208 -27.41 -15.52 15.41
CA GLU A 208 -26.62 -16.60 14.79
C GLU A 208 -25.16 -16.66 15.35
N ASP A 209 -24.84 -15.86 16.38
CA ASP A 209 -23.51 -15.76 17.02
C ASP A 209 -22.35 -15.46 16.05
N LYS A 210 -22.67 -14.70 14.99
CA LYS A 210 -21.72 -14.32 13.95
C LYS A 210 -21.01 -12.97 14.19
N LEU A 211 -21.46 -12.22 15.22
CA LEU A 211 -20.85 -10.96 15.58
C LEU A 211 -19.74 -11.15 16.61
N ASP A 212 -18.75 -10.25 16.56
CA ASP A 212 -17.70 -10.23 17.56
C ASP A 212 -18.18 -9.63 18.88
N PRO A 213 -17.68 -10.12 20.02
CA PRO A 213 -18.01 -9.53 21.31
C PRO A 213 -17.45 -8.11 21.40
N VAL A 214 -18.30 -7.16 21.74
CA VAL A 214 -17.92 -5.75 21.86
C VAL A 214 -17.56 -5.41 23.31
N VAL A 215 -16.32 -5.00 23.51
CA VAL A 215 -15.72 -4.66 24.81
C VAL A 215 -15.36 -3.18 24.85
N GLY A 216 -15.43 -2.58 26.04
CA GLY A 216 -14.95 -1.21 26.26
C GLY A 216 -15.86 -0.09 25.78
N ARG A 217 -17.01 -0.39 25.11
CA ARG A 217 -17.93 0.63 24.55
C ARG A 217 -19.25 0.76 25.29
N THR A 218 -19.22 0.49 26.58
CA THR A 218 -20.45 0.43 27.40
C THR A 218 -21.14 1.77 27.50
N GLU A 219 -20.41 2.85 27.67
CA GLU A 219 -20.96 4.20 27.84
C GLU A 219 -21.54 4.73 26.54
N GLU A 220 -20.85 4.53 25.42
CA GLU A 220 -21.32 4.94 24.10
C GLU A 220 -22.58 4.18 23.69
N ILE A 221 -22.61 2.85 23.88
CA ILE A 221 -23.81 2.02 23.58
C ILE A 221 -24.98 2.44 24.47
N GLN A 222 -24.75 2.71 25.75
CA GLN A 222 -25.77 3.21 26.65
C GLN A 222 -26.27 4.61 26.20
N ARG A 223 -25.38 5.50 25.78
CA ARG A 223 -25.71 6.78 25.23
C ARG A 223 -26.53 6.70 23.97
N VAL A 224 -26.16 5.84 23.04
CA VAL A 224 -26.92 5.53 21.81
C VAL A 224 -28.33 5.03 22.17
N SER A 225 -28.42 4.09 23.09
CA SER A 225 -29.71 3.55 23.56
C SER A 225 -30.60 4.61 24.18
N GLN A 226 -30.03 5.53 24.97
CA GLN A 226 -30.75 6.68 25.55
C GLN A 226 -31.27 7.64 24.47
N ILE A 227 -30.48 7.91 23.45
CA ILE A 227 -30.86 8.81 22.34
C ILE A 227 -31.97 8.16 21.52
N LEU A 228 -31.87 6.91 21.18
CA LEU A 228 -32.87 6.16 20.41
C LEU A 228 -34.22 6.08 21.17
N SER A 229 -34.19 6.12 22.50
CA SER A 229 -35.40 6.10 23.34
C SER A 229 -36.07 7.45 23.50
N ARG A 230 -35.56 8.53 22.92
CA ARG A 230 -36.12 9.87 22.97
C ARG A 230 -37.33 10.00 22.04
N ARG A 231 -38.24 10.91 22.39
CA ARG A 231 -39.39 11.28 21.54
C ARG A 231 -39.01 12.13 20.32
N LYS A 232 -37.97 12.96 20.45
CA LYS A 232 -37.44 13.85 19.37
C LYS A 232 -35.94 13.84 19.43
N LYS A 233 -35.26 14.07 18.28
CA LYS A 233 -33.81 13.96 18.12
C LYS A 233 -33.30 12.57 18.56
N ASN A 234 -33.99 11.54 18.10
CA ASN A 234 -33.77 10.14 18.45
C ASN A 234 -32.77 9.44 17.50
N ASN A 235 -32.04 10.22 16.70
CA ASN A 235 -31.02 9.67 15.78
C ASN A 235 -29.62 10.00 16.33
N PRO A 236 -28.86 9.03 16.84
CA PRO A 236 -27.50 9.25 17.27
C PRO A 236 -26.55 9.33 16.04
N LEU A 237 -25.55 10.19 16.15
CA LEU A 237 -24.45 10.32 15.18
C LEU A 237 -23.14 10.05 15.88
N LEU A 238 -22.50 8.93 15.52
CA LEU A 238 -21.19 8.53 16.02
C LEU A 238 -20.12 9.31 15.27
N ILE A 239 -19.33 10.10 16.00
CA ILE A 239 -18.27 10.93 15.42
C ILE A 239 -16.95 10.50 16.04
N GLY A 240 -15.98 10.10 15.23
CA GLY A 240 -14.67 9.71 15.71
C GLY A 240 -13.73 9.38 14.54
N GLU A 241 -12.47 9.24 14.84
CA GLU A 241 -11.44 8.92 13.84
C GLU A 241 -11.69 7.57 13.17
N PRO A 242 -11.13 7.32 11.97
CA PRO A 242 -11.19 6.00 11.33
C PRO A 242 -10.57 4.93 12.25
N GLY A 243 -11.18 3.73 12.29
CA GLY A 243 -10.63 2.61 13.05
C GLY A 243 -10.84 2.65 14.57
N VAL A 244 -11.60 3.63 15.12
CA VAL A 244 -11.91 3.68 16.57
C VAL A 244 -13.04 2.74 16.99
N GLY A 245 -13.65 1.99 16.07
CA GLY A 245 -14.72 1.02 16.38
C GLY A 245 -16.14 1.63 16.40
N LYS A 246 -16.45 2.61 15.54
CA LYS A 246 -17.80 3.17 15.40
C LYS A 246 -18.84 2.12 15.01
N SER A 247 -18.52 1.25 14.07
CA SER A 247 -19.39 0.16 13.59
C SER A 247 -19.61 -0.89 14.68
N ALA A 248 -18.59 -1.19 15.49
CA ALA A 248 -18.70 -2.10 16.64
C ALA A 248 -19.73 -1.61 17.69
N ILE A 249 -19.97 -0.30 17.82
CA ILE A 249 -21.01 0.22 18.72
C ILE A 249 -22.41 -0.20 18.23
N ALA A 250 -22.65 -0.19 16.93
CA ALA A 250 -23.94 -0.67 16.37
C ALA A 250 -24.10 -2.19 16.53
N GLU A 251 -23.03 -2.95 16.34
CA GLU A 251 -23.00 -4.39 16.60
C GLU A 251 -23.22 -4.71 18.08
N GLY A 252 -22.55 -3.98 18.97
CA GLY A 252 -22.75 -4.10 20.42
C GLY A 252 -24.16 -3.74 20.87
N LEU A 253 -24.81 -2.78 20.20
CA LEU A 253 -26.22 -2.47 20.44
C LEU A 253 -27.11 -3.68 20.03
N ALA A 254 -26.87 -4.28 18.86
CA ALA A 254 -27.58 -5.44 18.37
C ALA A 254 -27.43 -6.63 19.34
N LEU A 255 -26.21 -6.91 19.80
CA LEU A 255 -25.95 -7.92 20.83
C LEU A 255 -26.73 -7.68 22.14
N ARG A 256 -26.74 -6.42 22.61
CA ARG A 256 -27.49 -6.07 23.84
C ARG A 256 -29.00 -6.13 23.66
N ILE A 257 -29.53 -5.87 22.46
CA ILE A 257 -30.95 -6.05 22.15
C ILE A 257 -31.34 -7.52 22.31
N ILE A 258 -30.58 -8.44 21.71
CA ILE A 258 -30.82 -9.89 21.82
C ILE A 258 -30.67 -10.37 23.27
N GLN A 259 -29.68 -9.87 23.99
CA GLN A 259 -29.47 -10.20 25.41
C GLN A 259 -30.49 -9.51 26.34
N ARG A 260 -31.39 -8.67 25.79
CA ARG A 260 -32.35 -7.86 26.55
C ARG A 260 -31.71 -6.93 27.59
N LYS A 261 -30.47 -6.51 27.36
CA LYS A 261 -29.73 -5.56 28.23
C LYS A 261 -29.85 -4.12 27.76
N VAL A 262 -31.00 -3.73 27.23
CA VAL A 262 -31.36 -2.39 26.77
C VAL A 262 -32.69 -1.94 27.37
N SER A 263 -33.14 -0.71 27.09
CA SER A 263 -34.46 -0.24 27.44
C SER A 263 -35.54 -1.08 26.79
N ARG A 264 -36.68 -1.29 27.49
CA ARG A 264 -37.83 -2.08 26.99
C ARG A 264 -38.34 -1.62 25.62
N ILE A 265 -38.18 -0.34 25.30
CA ILE A 265 -38.59 0.26 24.02
C ILE A 265 -37.77 -0.32 22.85
N LEU A 266 -36.57 -0.86 23.10
CA LEU A 266 -35.65 -1.39 22.10
C LEU A 266 -35.67 -2.92 22.01
N TYR A 267 -36.44 -3.68 22.83
CA TYR A 267 -36.40 -5.13 22.90
C TYR A 267 -36.74 -5.83 21.59
N ASP A 268 -37.67 -5.26 20.83
CA ASP A 268 -38.16 -5.89 19.58
C ASP A 268 -37.64 -5.16 18.34
N LYS A 269 -36.62 -4.27 18.51
CA LYS A 269 -36.02 -3.53 17.42
C LYS A 269 -34.95 -4.37 16.71
N ARG A 270 -34.88 -4.19 15.38
CA ARG A 270 -33.88 -4.77 14.52
C ARG A 270 -32.90 -3.69 14.08
N VAL A 271 -31.61 -3.96 14.15
CA VAL A 271 -30.57 -3.06 13.64
C VAL A 271 -30.11 -3.57 12.28
N ILE A 272 -30.31 -2.77 11.23
CA ILE A 272 -29.94 -3.14 9.85
C ILE A 272 -28.92 -2.14 9.34
N THR A 273 -27.76 -2.63 8.92
CA THR A 273 -26.74 -1.81 8.25
C THR A 273 -27.09 -1.61 6.79
N LEU A 274 -27.15 -0.39 6.31
CA LEU A 274 -27.40 -0.06 4.91
C LEU A 274 -26.08 0.09 4.17
N ASP A 275 -25.91 -0.66 3.09
CA ASP A 275 -24.78 -0.53 2.17
C ASP A 275 -25.14 0.43 1.02
N LEU A 276 -24.69 1.67 1.14
CA LEU A 276 -24.92 2.69 0.12
C LEU A 276 -24.20 2.40 -1.19
N ALA A 277 -23.06 1.71 -1.15
CA ALA A 277 -22.34 1.34 -2.34
C ALA A 277 -23.12 0.33 -3.18
N SER A 278 -23.76 -0.65 -2.55
CA SER A 278 -24.65 -1.61 -3.21
C SER A 278 -25.87 -0.97 -3.83
N LEU A 279 -26.43 0.11 -3.23
CA LEU A 279 -27.54 0.85 -3.79
C LEU A 279 -27.17 1.61 -5.09
N VAL A 280 -25.94 2.10 -5.16
CA VAL A 280 -25.40 2.83 -6.33
C VAL A 280 -24.89 1.85 -7.39
N ALA A 281 -24.42 0.67 -7.01
CA ALA A 281 -23.84 -0.31 -7.91
C ALA A 281 -24.87 -0.73 -8.99
N GLY A 282 -24.44 -0.69 -10.27
CA GLY A 282 -25.28 -1.09 -11.41
C GLY A 282 -26.33 -0.06 -11.84
N THR A 283 -26.44 1.10 -11.18
CA THR A 283 -27.34 2.18 -11.65
C THR A 283 -26.64 2.98 -12.75
N LYS A 284 -27.18 2.95 -13.95
CA LYS A 284 -26.69 3.77 -15.10
C LYS A 284 -27.27 5.20 -15.08
N TYR A 285 -28.41 5.39 -14.46
CA TYR A 285 -29.14 6.65 -14.41
C TYR A 285 -29.53 7.02 -13.00
N ARG A 286 -29.53 8.31 -12.68
CA ARG A 286 -29.93 8.88 -11.39
C ARG A 286 -31.30 8.38 -10.89
N GLY A 287 -32.29 8.23 -11.80
CA GLY A 287 -33.63 7.78 -11.48
C GLY A 287 -33.68 6.37 -10.87
N GLN A 288 -32.82 5.46 -11.29
CA GLN A 288 -32.78 4.09 -10.74
C GLN A 288 -32.30 4.06 -9.29
N PHE A 289 -31.34 4.90 -8.93
CA PHE A 289 -30.91 5.06 -7.54
C PHE A 289 -32.03 5.68 -6.68
N GLU A 290 -32.68 6.71 -7.19
CA GLU A 290 -33.81 7.37 -6.50
C GLU A 290 -34.97 6.39 -6.27
N GLU A 291 -35.26 5.51 -7.22
CA GLU A 291 -36.27 4.47 -7.11
C GLU A 291 -35.91 3.41 -6.04
N ARG A 292 -34.68 2.89 -6.06
CA ARG A 292 -34.19 1.96 -5.02
C ARG A 292 -34.23 2.59 -3.63
N MET A 293 -33.77 3.83 -3.51
CA MET A 293 -33.78 4.55 -2.27
C MET A 293 -35.23 4.78 -1.77
N LYS A 294 -36.16 5.14 -2.67
CA LYS A 294 -37.56 5.27 -2.34
C LYS A 294 -38.20 3.97 -1.88
N ALA A 295 -37.82 2.84 -2.49
CA ALA A 295 -38.29 1.51 -2.07
C ALA A 295 -37.79 1.17 -0.65
N VAL A 296 -36.50 1.44 -0.33
CA VAL A 296 -35.93 1.30 1.01
C VAL A 296 -36.68 2.19 2.01
N MET A 297 -36.92 3.46 1.67
CA MET A 297 -37.62 4.41 2.54
C MET A 297 -39.07 3.96 2.84
N ASN A 298 -39.80 3.49 1.81
CA ASN A 298 -41.16 2.98 1.96
C ASN A 298 -41.22 1.74 2.85
N GLU A 299 -40.19 0.90 2.82
CA GLU A 299 -40.09 -0.29 3.66
C GLU A 299 -39.76 0.07 5.11
N LEU A 300 -38.90 1.07 5.34
CA LEU A 300 -38.59 1.62 6.65
C LEU A 300 -39.82 2.31 7.29
N GLU A 301 -40.58 3.08 6.53
CA GLU A 301 -41.80 3.76 7.00
C GLU A 301 -42.91 2.76 7.41
N LYS A 302 -42.97 1.58 6.80
CA LYS A 302 -43.93 0.52 7.12
C LYS A 302 -43.51 -0.34 8.31
N ASN A 303 -42.26 -0.33 8.69
CA ASN A 303 -41.69 -1.17 9.75
C ASN A 303 -41.01 -0.30 10.82
N GLU A 304 -41.73 0.18 11.77
CA GLU A 304 -41.25 1.06 12.87
C GLU A 304 -40.26 0.32 13.82
N ASP A 305 -40.11 -0.99 13.71
CA ASP A 305 -39.23 -1.82 14.52
C ASP A 305 -37.78 -1.83 13.99
N ILE A 306 -37.49 -1.12 12.89
CA ILE A 306 -36.17 -1.09 12.30
C ILE A 306 -35.39 0.15 12.75
N ILE A 307 -34.12 -0.07 13.14
CA ILE A 307 -33.13 0.96 13.35
C ILE A 307 -32.10 0.81 12.23
N LEU A 308 -31.98 1.85 11.39
CA LEU A 308 -31.05 1.86 10.29
C LEU A 308 -29.66 2.28 10.77
N PHE A 309 -28.63 1.52 10.54
CA PHE A 309 -27.24 1.93 10.71
C PHE A 309 -26.64 2.31 9.37
N ILE A 310 -26.08 3.51 9.27
CA ILE A 310 -25.44 4.03 8.07
C ILE A 310 -24.01 4.40 8.43
N ASP A 311 -23.08 3.61 7.96
CA ASP A 311 -21.66 3.96 8.05
C ASP A 311 -21.32 5.00 6.98
N GLU A 312 -20.35 5.86 7.26
CA GLU A 312 -19.98 6.97 6.38
C GLU A 312 -21.17 7.82 5.92
N ILE A 313 -22.08 8.17 6.85
CA ILE A 313 -23.33 8.89 6.55
C ILE A 313 -23.13 10.20 5.77
N HIS A 314 -21.93 10.77 5.80
CA HIS A 314 -21.56 11.95 5.01
C HIS A 314 -21.67 11.70 3.49
N THR A 315 -21.58 10.45 3.04
CA THR A 315 -21.72 10.07 1.62
C THR A 315 -23.14 10.31 1.09
N ILE A 316 -24.14 10.33 1.98
CA ILE A 316 -25.54 10.66 1.64
C ILE A 316 -25.67 12.15 1.30
N VAL A 317 -24.93 13.01 1.99
CA VAL A 317 -24.86 14.43 1.74
C VAL A 317 -23.87 14.63 0.60
N GLY A 318 -24.33 14.59 -0.63
CA GLY A 318 -23.46 14.65 -1.80
C GLY A 318 -22.36 15.69 -1.61
N ALA A 319 -21.12 15.24 -1.68
CA ALA A 319 -19.93 16.07 -1.63
C ALA A 319 -20.02 17.08 -2.78
N GLY A 320 -20.47 18.29 -2.43
CA GLY A 320 -20.77 19.34 -3.39
C GLY A 320 -19.56 19.70 -4.21
N GLY A 321 -19.64 19.52 -5.53
CA GLY A 321 -18.60 20.02 -6.42
C GLY A 321 -18.77 19.69 -7.89
N ALA A 322 -19.52 18.68 -8.26
CA ALA A 322 -19.78 18.41 -9.68
C ALA A 322 -21.30 18.42 -9.93
N ALA A 323 -21.74 19.11 -10.94
CA ALA A 323 -23.12 19.09 -11.43
C ALA A 323 -23.50 17.64 -11.77
N GLY A 324 -24.21 16.96 -10.84
CA GLY A 324 -24.63 15.56 -11.03
C GLY A 324 -24.43 14.65 -9.81
N SER A 325 -23.88 15.13 -8.68
CA SER A 325 -23.75 14.30 -7.48
C SER A 325 -25.14 13.94 -6.90
N LEU A 326 -25.25 12.67 -6.52
CA LEU A 326 -26.46 12.07 -5.96
C LEU A 326 -26.72 12.66 -4.57
N ASP A 327 -27.68 13.58 -4.45
CA ASP A 327 -28.10 14.15 -3.16
C ASP A 327 -29.23 13.32 -2.55
N ALA A 328 -28.87 12.16 -2.00
CA ALA A 328 -29.80 11.28 -1.29
C ALA A 328 -30.34 11.94 0.00
N SER A 329 -29.65 12.96 0.51
CA SER A 329 -30.03 13.63 1.76
C SER A 329 -31.42 14.23 1.69
N ASN A 330 -31.84 14.74 0.53
CA ASN A 330 -33.16 15.32 0.33
C ASN A 330 -34.31 14.33 0.48
N MET A 331 -34.03 13.03 0.26
CA MET A 331 -35.01 11.96 0.47
C MET A 331 -35.11 11.54 1.95
N PHE A 332 -34.01 11.53 2.68
CA PHE A 332 -33.97 11.19 4.10
C PHE A 332 -34.49 12.33 5.02
N LYS A 333 -34.25 13.58 4.67
CA LYS A 333 -34.59 14.75 5.48
C LYS A 333 -36.06 14.79 5.94
N PRO A 334 -37.05 14.55 5.06
CA PRO A 334 -38.47 14.55 5.45
C PRO A 334 -38.82 13.45 6.46
N ALA A 335 -38.38 12.22 6.23
CA ALA A 335 -38.68 11.07 7.07
C ALA A 335 -38.01 11.17 8.46
N LEU A 336 -36.73 11.59 8.50
CA LEU A 336 -36.04 11.91 9.74
C LEU A 336 -36.68 13.07 10.49
N ALA A 337 -37.27 14.05 9.74
CA ALA A 337 -37.94 15.18 10.33
C ALA A 337 -39.27 14.80 11.01
N ARG A 338 -40.02 13.90 10.41
CA ARG A 338 -41.28 13.40 10.93
C ARG A 338 -41.07 12.37 12.05
N GLY A 339 -39.84 11.80 12.15
CA GLY A 339 -39.54 10.75 13.13
C GLY A 339 -40.04 9.35 12.71
N GLU A 340 -40.34 9.18 11.43
CA GLU A 340 -40.83 7.92 10.83
C GLU A 340 -39.70 6.89 10.71
N ILE A 341 -38.48 7.35 10.71
CA ILE A 341 -37.28 6.50 10.62
C ILE A 341 -36.35 6.78 11.78
N GLN A 342 -35.83 5.73 12.39
CA GLN A 342 -34.72 5.78 13.34
C GLN A 342 -33.42 5.41 12.68
N CYS A 343 -32.40 6.29 12.79
CA CYS A 343 -31.09 6.09 12.13
C CYS A 343 -29.95 6.32 13.12
N ILE A 344 -28.95 5.45 13.07
CA ILE A 344 -27.64 5.63 13.67
C ILE A 344 -26.68 5.96 12.53
N GLY A 345 -26.08 7.13 12.54
CA GLY A 345 -25.05 7.50 11.57
C GLY A 345 -23.66 7.36 12.18
N ALA A 346 -22.66 7.03 11.35
CA ALA A 346 -21.25 7.08 11.72
C ALA A 346 -20.49 7.95 10.72
N THR A 347 -19.53 8.76 11.19
CA THR A 347 -18.71 9.65 10.36
C THR A 347 -17.42 10.04 11.09
N THR A 348 -16.48 10.65 10.38
CA THR A 348 -15.31 11.28 10.99
C THR A 348 -15.62 12.73 11.40
N LEU A 349 -14.74 13.34 12.21
CA LEU A 349 -14.92 14.72 12.65
C LEU A 349 -14.82 15.72 11.49
N ASP A 350 -13.89 15.46 10.58
CA ASP A 350 -13.67 16.35 9.44
C ASP A 350 -14.81 16.28 8.43
N GLU A 351 -15.30 15.09 8.14
CA GLU A 351 -16.46 14.88 7.25
C GLU A 351 -17.75 15.41 7.88
N TYR A 352 -17.88 15.26 9.20
CA TYR A 352 -18.99 15.89 9.93
C TYR A 352 -19.01 17.40 9.69
N ARG A 353 -17.88 18.10 9.90
CA ARG A 353 -17.75 19.54 9.69
C ARG A 353 -17.99 19.95 8.24
N ASN A 354 -17.48 19.17 7.31
CA ASN A 354 -17.54 19.50 5.89
C ASN A 354 -18.90 19.25 5.25
N SER A 355 -19.63 18.24 5.69
CA SER A 355 -20.86 17.78 5.05
C SER A 355 -22.10 17.96 5.91
N ILE A 356 -22.12 17.47 7.16
CA ILE A 356 -23.33 17.41 7.98
C ILE A 356 -23.58 18.73 8.73
N GLU A 357 -22.55 19.35 9.29
CA GLU A 357 -22.66 20.61 10.06
C GLU A 357 -23.07 21.77 9.17
N LYS A 358 -22.67 21.78 7.91
CA LYS A 358 -23.09 22.78 6.91
C LYS A 358 -24.59 22.65 6.54
N ASP A 359 -25.14 21.45 6.68
CA ASP A 359 -26.56 21.20 6.45
C ASP A 359 -27.35 21.29 7.75
N GLY A 360 -27.78 22.47 8.10
CA GLY A 360 -28.51 22.74 9.35
C GLY A 360 -29.84 21.95 9.49
N ALA A 361 -30.35 21.35 8.42
CA ALA A 361 -31.52 20.48 8.48
C ALA A 361 -31.17 19.10 9.03
N LEU A 362 -30.05 18.54 8.62
CA LEU A 362 -29.51 17.25 9.13
C LEU A 362 -28.95 17.40 10.53
N GLU A 363 -28.16 18.44 10.80
CA GLU A 363 -27.57 18.68 12.12
C GLU A 363 -28.62 18.72 13.23
N ARG A 364 -29.77 19.35 12.97
CA ARG A 364 -30.85 19.43 13.96
C ARG A 364 -31.56 18.11 14.24
N ARG A 365 -31.35 17.08 13.40
CA ARG A 365 -32.01 15.77 13.52
C ARG A 365 -31.13 14.72 14.20
N PHE A 366 -29.83 14.92 14.15
CA PHE A 366 -28.88 14.02 14.78
C PHE A 366 -28.39 14.54 16.13
N GLN A 367 -28.09 13.60 17.03
CA GLN A 367 -27.46 13.87 18.31
C GLN A 367 -26.05 13.32 18.30
N LYS A 368 -25.05 14.18 18.46
CA LYS A 368 -23.65 13.83 18.47
C LYS A 368 -23.28 12.90 19.62
N VAL A 369 -22.52 11.86 19.34
CA VAL A 369 -21.86 10.96 20.28
C VAL A 369 -20.40 10.85 19.84
N MET A 370 -19.50 11.41 20.65
CA MET A 370 -18.06 11.32 20.37
C MET A 370 -17.57 9.93 20.71
N VAL A 371 -16.76 9.35 19.82
CA VAL A 371 -16.12 8.05 19.97
C VAL A 371 -14.62 8.24 19.94
N GLU A 372 -14.00 8.14 21.11
CA GLU A 372 -12.58 8.30 21.26
C GLU A 372 -11.82 7.00 20.99
N PRO A 373 -10.54 7.05 20.58
CA PRO A 373 -9.70 5.85 20.49
C PRO A 373 -9.63 5.14 21.83
N THR A 374 -9.56 3.81 21.81
CA THR A 374 -9.38 3.01 23.02
C THR A 374 -7.97 3.20 23.59
N ASN A 375 -7.84 3.07 24.92
CA ASN A 375 -6.54 3.05 25.56
C ASN A 375 -5.86 1.67 25.39
N VAL A 376 -4.60 1.57 25.82
CA VAL A 376 -3.79 0.33 25.68
C VAL A 376 -4.43 -0.84 26.45
N GLU A 377 -4.91 -0.60 27.65
CA GLU A 377 -5.49 -1.64 28.51
C GLU A 377 -6.82 -2.16 27.95
N GLU A 378 -7.71 -1.28 27.56
CA GLU A 378 -8.96 -1.62 26.89
C GLU A 378 -8.73 -2.39 25.59
N THR A 379 -7.70 -2.00 24.81
CA THR A 379 -7.38 -2.67 23.55
C THR A 379 -6.86 -4.08 23.80
N ILE A 380 -6.03 -4.31 24.83
CA ILE A 380 -5.59 -5.66 25.22
C ILE A 380 -6.80 -6.52 25.61
N GLU A 381 -7.78 -5.96 26.33
CA GLU A 381 -8.99 -6.67 26.68
C GLU A 381 -9.83 -7.00 25.44
N ILE A 382 -9.95 -6.08 24.47
CA ILE A 382 -10.63 -6.32 23.20
C ILE A 382 -9.96 -7.47 22.46
N LEU A 383 -8.63 -7.43 22.27
CA LEU A 383 -7.91 -8.46 21.56
C LEU A 383 -8.06 -9.84 22.24
N ASN A 384 -8.00 -9.89 23.56
CA ASN A 384 -8.23 -11.13 24.29
C ASN A 384 -9.63 -11.74 24.08
N ASN A 385 -10.63 -10.92 23.84
CA ASN A 385 -11.99 -11.40 23.61
C ASN A 385 -12.25 -11.83 22.16
N ILE A 386 -11.48 -11.30 21.20
CA ILE A 386 -11.63 -11.67 19.78
C ILE A 386 -10.63 -12.73 19.33
N LYS A 387 -9.56 -12.98 20.10
CA LYS A 387 -8.45 -13.86 19.72
C LYS A 387 -8.90 -15.25 19.26
N ASP A 388 -9.87 -15.85 19.96
CA ASP A 388 -10.32 -17.23 19.69
C ASP A 388 -10.82 -17.39 18.25
N LYS A 389 -11.49 -16.37 17.69
CA LYS A 389 -11.94 -16.36 16.29
C LYS A 389 -10.78 -16.26 15.30
N TYR A 390 -9.75 -15.45 15.61
CA TYR A 390 -8.56 -15.35 14.79
C TYR A 390 -7.69 -16.61 14.90
N GLU A 391 -7.63 -17.23 16.10
CA GLU A 391 -6.97 -18.52 16.31
C GLU A 391 -7.63 -19.64 15.48
N GLU A 392 -8.96 -19.65 15.42
CA GLU A 392 -9.69 -20.60 14.60
C GLU A 392 -9.50 -20.34 13.10
N HIS A 393 -9.50 -19.06 12.69
CA HIS A 393 -9.37 -18.67 11.29
C HIS A 393 -7.98 -18.99 10.71
N HIS A 394 -6.93 -18.68 11.47
CA HIS A 394 -5.54 -18.88 11.03
C HIS A 394 -4.94 -20.22 11.49
N ASN A 395 -5.67 -21.01 12.28
CA ASN A 395 -5.18 -22.24 12.91
C ASN A 395 -3.88 -22.05 13.71
N VAL A 396 -3.83 -20.97 14.51
CA VAL A 396 -2.69 -20.58 15.35
C VAL A 396 -3.12 -20.41 16.80
N GLU A 397 -2.18 -20.24 17.72
CA GLU A 397 -2.41 -19.88 19.10
C GLU A 397 -1.62 -18.63 19.47
N TYR A 398 -2.28 -17.58 19.96
CA TYR A 398 -1.60 -16.34 20.36
C TYR A 398 -1.19 -16.40 21.83
N THR A 399 0.09 -16.17 22.10
CA THR A 399 0.58 -15.98 23.47
C THR A 399 0.10 -14.64 24.04
N ASN A 400 -0.04 -14.55 25.37
CA ASN A 400 -0.38 -13.27 26.00
C ASN A 400 0.65 -12.17 25.69
N GLY A 401 1.92 -12.53 25.57
CA GLY A 401 2.99 -11.62 25.17
C GLY A 401 2.79 -11.09 23.75
N ALA A 402 2.32 -11.94 22.81
CA ALA A 402 2.00 -11.52 21.45
C ALA A 402 0.85 -10.50 21.41
N ILE A 403 -0.21 -10.72 22.19
CA ILE A 403 -1.35 -9.78 22.26
C ILE A 403 -0.90 -8.43 22.82
N GLU A 404 -0.14 -8.43 23.92
CA GLU A 404 0.44 -7.19 24.45
C GLU A 404 1.37 -6.51 23.47
N ALA A 405 2.18 -7.27 22.73
CA ALA A 405 3.07 -6.75 21.69
C ALA A 405 2.27 -6.10 20.54
N CYS A 406 1.18 -6.71 20.06
CA CYS A 406 0.30 -6.12 19.05
C CYS A 406 -0.15 -4.71 19.45
N VAL A 407 -0.56 -4.53 20.70
CA VAL A 407 -1.06 -3.23 21.18
C VAL A 407 0.08 -2.25 21.44
N LYS A 408 1.12 -2.66 22.17
CA LYS A 408 2.23 -1.78 22.57
C LYS A 408 3.07 -1.32 21.38
N LEU A 409 3.39 -2.25 20.47
CA LEU A 409 4.22 -1.94 19.31
C LEU A 409 3.46 -1.08 18.29
N THR A 410 2.21 -1.41 17.97
CA THR A 410 1.42 -0.59 17.06
C THR A 410 1.09 0.79 17.65
N SER A 411 0.82 0.87 18.95
CA SER A 411 0.61 2.16 19.63
C SER A 411 1.86 3.04 19.53
N ARG A 412 3.06 2.46 19.67
CA ARG A 412 4.32 3.18 19.64
C ARG A 412 4.80 3.53 18.24
N TYR A 413 4.62 2.62 17.27
CA TYR A 413 5.25 2.73 15.95
C TYR A 413 4.32 3.09 14.80
N MET A 414 3.00 2.90 14.95
CA MET A 414 1.99 3.28 13.97
C MET A 414 1.21 4.50 14.46
N THR A 415 1.60 5.68 13.98
CA THR A 415 1.01 6.97 14.42
C THR A 415 -0.08 7.49 13.50
N ASP A 416 -0.22 6.91 12.31
CA ASP A 416 -1.19 7.28 11.28
C ASP A 416 -2.56 6.60 11.43
N ARG A 417 -2.67 5.63 12.35
CA ARG A 417 -3.89 4.86 12.65
C ARG A 417 -4.19 4.87 14.14
N PHE A 418 -5.44 4.59 14.49
CA PHE A 418 -5.91 4.60 15.87
C PHE A 418 -6.16 3.19 16.42
N LEU A 419 -6.11 3.06 17.74
CA LEU A 419 -6.54 1.85 18.43
C LEU A 419 -8.09 1.78 18.43
N PRO A 420 -8.70 0.59 18.36
CA PRO A 420 -8.07 -0.75 18.37
C PRO A 420 -7.65 -1.30 17.01
N ASP A 421 -8.07 -0.70 15.91
CA ASP A 421 -7.98 -1.20 14.53
C ASP A 421 -6.55 -1.64 14.16
N LYS A 422 -5.56 -0.76 14.36
CA LYS A 422 -4.15 -1.07 14.06
C LYS A 422 -3.58 -2.27 14.85
N ALA A 423 -4.12 -2.54 16.03
CA ALA A 423 -3.69 -3.67 16.84
C ALA A 423 -4.37 -4.97 16.39
N ILE A 424 -5.61 -4.88 15.92
CA ILE A 424 -6.35 -5.98 15.29
C ILE A 424 -5.68 -6.36 13.97
N ASP A 425 -5.33 -5.38 13.12
CA ASP A 425 -4.60 -5.61 11.87
C ASP A 425 -3.27 -6.36 12.13
N ALA A 426 -2.52 -5.94 13.16
CA ALA A 426 -1.26 -6.60 13.50
C ALA A 426 -1.46 -8.02 14.02
N LEU A 427 -2.54 -8.29 14.75
CA LEU A 427 -2.93 -9.63 15.20
C LEU A 427 -3.25 -10.53 14.01
N ASP A 428 -4.10 -10.04 13.10
CA ASP A 428 -4.55 -10.75 11.89
C ASP A 428 -3.38 -11.09 10.97
N GLU A 429 -2.54 -10.11 10.66
CA GLU A 429 -1.37 -10.29 9.81
C GLU A 429 -0.33 -11.22 10.45
N ALA A 430 -0.16 -11.19 11.79
CA ALA A 430 0.75 -12.09 12.49
C ALA A 430 0.29 -13.55 12.42
N GLY A 431 -1.01 -13.80 12.59
CA GLY A 431 -1.60 -15.12 12.44
C GLY A 431 -1.48 -15.66 11.01
N SER A 432 -1.87 -14.85 10.04
CA SER A 432 -1.78 -15.18 8.61
C SER A 432 -0.35 -15.51 8.20
N ARG A 433 0.62 -14.72 8.63
CA ARG A 433 2.03 -14.94 8.27
C ARG A 433 2.58 -16.25 8.82
N ILE A 434 2.28 -16.60 10.06
CA ILE A 434 2.74 -17.85 10.66
C ILE A 434 2.08 -19.02 9.99
N HIS A 435 0.79 -18.93 9.74
CA HIS A 435 0.06 -19.96 9.00
C HIS A 435 0.69 -20.22 7.62
N ILE A 436 1.01 -19.17 6.86
CA ILE A 436 1.62 -19.30 5.53
C ILE A 436 3.07 -19.80 5.61
N ALA A 437 3.85 -19.33 6.60
CA ALA A 437 5.27 -19.69 6.73
C ALA A 437 5.47 -21.18 7.11
N ASN A 438 4.52 -21.77 7.80
CA ASN A 438 4.60 -23.13 8.31
C ASN A 438 3.81 -24.15 7.49
N ILE A 439 3.24 -23.76 6.34
CA ILE A 439 2.63 -24.69 5.38
C ILE A 439 3.76 -25.45 4.67
N GLU A 440 4.32 -26.46 5.32
CA GLU A 440 5.15 -27.45 4.65
C GLU A 440 4.26 -28.50 4.02
N VAL A 441 4.21 -28.51 2.68
CA VAL A 441 3.50 -29.55 1.94
C VAL A 441 4.29 -30.86 2.12
N PRO A 442 3.67 -31.95 2.62
CA PRO A 442 4.33 -33.23 2.78
C PRO A 442 4.93 -33.72 1.46
N GLN A 443 6.13 -34.28 1.54
CA GLN A 443 6.84 -34.80 0.37
C GLN A 443 6.01 -35.82 -0.44
N GLN A 444 5.14 -36.55 0.25
CA GLN A 444 4.23 -37.53 -0.39
C GLN A 444 3.25 -36.86 -1.36
N ILE A 445 2.73 -35.71 -1.03
CA ILE A 445 1.80 -34.94 -1.89
C ILE A 445 2.55 -34.43 -3.13
N LEU A 446 3.75 -33.88 -2.94
CA LEU A 446 4.60 -33.41 -4.04
C LEU A 446 5.01 -34.57 -4.99
N ASP A 447 5.31 -35.75 -4.44
CA ASP A 447 5.65 -36.92 -5.22
C ASP A 447 4.43 -37.46 -6.00
N LEU A 448 3.23 -37.44 -5.40
CA LEU A 448 1.99 -37.86 -6.08
C LEU A 448 1.59 -36.85 -7.17
N GLU A 449 1.75 -35.54 -6.93
CA GLU A 449 1.51 -34.51 -7.94
C GLU A 449 2.45 -34.67 -9.14
N LYS A 450 3.73 -34.94 -8.89
CA LYS A 450 4.71 -35.19 -9.94
C LYS A 450 4.39 -36.45 -10.73
N GLN A 451 4.04 -37.57 -10.04
CA GLN A 451 3.66 -38.81 -10.73
C GLN A 451 2.39 -38.62 -11.58
N LEU A 452 1.44 -37.84 -11.10
CA LEU A 452 0.22 -37.50 -11.82
C LEU A 452 0.50 -36.66 -13.07
N GLU A 453 1.43 -35.71 -12.98
CA GLU A 453 1.88 -34.91 -14.12
C GLU A 453 2.60 -35.80 -15.17
N ASP A 454 3.52 -36.66 -14.74
CA ASP A 454 4.23 -37.62 -15.60
C ASP A 454 3.23 -38.54 -16.33
N VAL A 455 2.24 -39.11 -15.62
CA VAL A 455 1.20 -39.99 -16.22
C VAL A 455 0.30 -39.21 -17.19
N LYS A 456 -0.03 -37.94 -16.90
CA LYS A 456 -0.77 -37.06 -17.82
C LYS A 456 0.00 -36.76 -19.10
N GLU A 457 1.31 -36.52 -18.99
CA GLU A 457 2.18 -36.32 -20.15
C GLU A 457 2.32 -37.59 -20.99
N GLU A 458 2.57 -38.75 -20.34
CA GLU A 458 2.61 -40.05 -21.01
C GLU A 458 1.29 -40.36 -21.71
N LYS A 459 0.14 -40.21 -21.06
CA LYS A 459 -1.19 -40.39 -21.65
C LYS A 459 -1.35 -39.52 -22.90
N ASN A 460 -1.01 -38.23 -22.82
CA ASN A 460 -1.08 -37.36 -23.99
C ASN A 460 -0.17 -37.79 -25.14
N SER A 461 1.03 -38.29 -24.83
CA SER A 461 1.97 -38.82 -25.85
C SER A 461 1.44 -40.06 -26.53
N VAL A 462 0.81 -40.96 -25.74
CA VAL A 462 0.25 -42.25 -26.22
C VAL A 462 -1.03 -42.01 -27.03
N VAL A 463 -1.87 -41.05 -26.65
CA VAL A 463 -3.04 -40.64 -27.43
C VAL A 463 -2.64 -40.06 -28.78
N LYS A 464 -1.58 -39.23 -28.83
CA LYS A 464 -1.02 -38.72 -30.11
C LYS A 464 -0.52 -39.83 -31.01
N LYS A 465 -0.08 -40.95 -30.43
CA LYS A 465 0.38 -42.14 -31.16
C LYS A 465 -0.71 -43.17 -31.48
N GLN A 466 -1.99 -42.85 -31.22
CA GLN A 466 -3.21 -43.65 -31.48
C GLN A 466 -3.22 -45.03 -30.79
N LYS A 467 -2.52 -45.21 -29.67
CA LYS A 467 -2.46 -46.44 -28.91
C LYS A 467 -3.55 -46.46 -27.78
N TYR A 468 -4.80 -46.63 -28.14
CA TYR A 468 -5.96 -46.51 -27.26
C TYR A 468 -5.99 -47.46 -26.06
N GLU A 469 -5.49 -48.72 -26.19
CA GLU A 469 -5.40 -49.63 -25.07
C GLU A 469 -4.44 -49.20 -23.98
N GLN A 470 -3.29 -48.61 -24.37
CA GLN A 470 -2.32 -48.09 -23.41
C GLN A 470 -2.82 -46.78 -22.77
N ALA A 471 -3.55 -45.95 -23.54
CA ALA A 471 -4.18 -44.77 -23.01
C ALA A 471 -5.29 -45.06 -21.98
N ALA A 472 -6.01 -46.17 -22.15
CA ALA A 472 -7.03 -46.61 -21.18
C ALA A 472 -6.40 -47.05 -19.85
N LYS A 473 -5.26 -47.78 -19.87
CA LYS A 473 -4.53 -48.15 -18.64
C LYS A 473 -3.99 -46.90 -17.90
N LEU A 474 -3.36 -46.00 -18.63
CA LEU A 474 -2.85 -44.74 -18.05
C LEU A 474 -3.98 -43.86 -17.45
N ARG A 475 -5.19 -43.92 -18.02
CA ARG A 475 -6.35 -43.22 -17.46
C ARG A 475 -6.83 -43.88 -16.15
N ASP A 476 -6.73 -45.18 -16.03
CA ASP A 476 -7.09 -45.90 -14.78
C ASP A 476 -6.03 -45.60 -13.69
N ASP A 477 -4.77 -45.47 -14.07
CA ASP A 477 -3.68 -45.12 -13.15
C ASP A 477 -3.76 -43.65 -12.75
N GLU A 478 -4.10 -42.74 -13.68
CA GLU A 478 -4.40 -41.33 -13.37
C GLU A 478 -5.51 -41.21 -12.33
N LYS A 479 -6.62 -41.93 -12.51
CA LYS A 479 -7.74 -41.93 -11.53
C LYS A 479 -7.34 -42.46 -10.14
N LYS A 480 -6.45 -43.47 -10.10
CA LYS A 480 -5.93 -44.00 -8.84
C LYS A 480 -5.06 -42.97 -8.13
N LEU A 481 -4.16 -42.31 -8.89
CA LEU A 481 -3.30 -41.26 -8.35
C LEU A 481 -4.09 -40.03 -7.91
N GLU A 482 -5.12 -39.60 -8.66
CA GLU A 482 -6.01 -38.52 -8.27
C GLU A 482 -6.74 -38.84 -6.97
N LYS A 483 -7.18 -40.12 -6.78
CA LYS A 483 -7.84 -40.56 -5.55
C LYS A 483 -6.87 -40.59 -4.37
N ALA A 484 -5.66 -41.11 -4.58
CA ALA A 484 -4.61 -41.14 -3.56
C ALA A 484 -4.15 -39.74 -3.18
N LEU A 485 -4.08 -38.84 -4.16
CA LEU A 485 -3.78 -37.44 -3.90
C LEU A 485 -4.86 -36.76 -3.07
N ALA A 486 -6.15 -36.97 -3.39
CA ALA A 486 -7.26 -36.41 -2.64
C ALA A 486 -7.29 -36.95 -1.19
N GLU A 487 -7.06 -38.25 -1.00
CA GLU A 487 -6.98 -38.89 0.33
C GLU A 487 -5.77 -38.30 1.13
N ALA A 488 -4.62 -38.17 0.52
CA ALA A 488 -3.44 -37.56 1.16
C ALA A 488 -3.62 -36.08 1.49
N GLN A 489 -4.30 -35.34 0.63
CA GLN A 489 -4.65 -33.92 0.89
C GLN A 489 -5.65 -33.80 2.03
N GLU A 490 -6.63 -34.69 2.13
CA GLU A 490 -7.63 -34.70 3.19
C GLU A 490 -6.99 -35.06 4.54
N GLU A 491 -6.12 -36.10 4.58
CA GLU A 491 -5.33 -36.45 5.75
C GLU A 491 -4.40 -35.30 6.21
N TRP A 492 -3.75 -34.63 5.26
CA TRP A 492 -2.92 -33.49 5.57
C TRP A 492 -3.72 -32.30 6.11
N GLN A 493 -4.90 -32.02 5.54
CA GLN A 493 -5.78 -30.96 6.06
C GLN A 493 -6.29 -31.28 7.47
N GLU A 494 -6.60 -32.54 7.76
CA GLU A 494 -7.00 -32.96 9.11
C GLU A 494 -5.84 -32.87 10.10
N ALA A 495 -4.65 -33.31 9.71
CA ALA A 495 -3.45 -33.22 10.53
C ALA A 495 -3.03 -31.74 10.77
N SER A 496 -3.16 -30.89 9.77
CA SER A 496 -2.90 -29.46 9.88
C SER A 496 -3.86 -28.74 10.84
N LYS A 497 -5.14 -29.16 10.88
CA LYS A 497 -6.11 -28.61 11.86
C LYS A 497 -5.80 -28.99 13.30
N LEU A 498 -5.10 -30.10 13.52
CA LEU A 498 -4.73 -30.57 14.86
C LEU A 498 -3.45 -29.90 15.39
N HIS A 499 -2.61 -29.39 14.50
CA HIS A 499 -1.36 -28.73 14.89
C HIS A 499 -1.53 -27.21 14.78
N LYS A 500 -1.63 -26.54 15.93
CA LYS A 500 -1.70 -25.09 16.01
C LYS A 500 -0.31 -24.52 16.26
N ASP A 501 0.13 -23.64 15.39
CA ASP A 501 1.37 -22.92 15.56
C ASP A 501 1.22 -21.76 16.53
N THR A 502 2.26 -21.52 17.36
CA THR A 502 2.21 -20.44 18.36
C THR A 502 2.76 -19.14 17.80
N VAL A 503 1.97 -18.07 17.93
CA VAL A 503 2.38 -16.70 17.62
C VAL A 503 3.04 -16.08 18.82
N THR A 504 4.32 -15.71 18.69
CA THR A 504 5.12 -15.11 19.77
C THR A 504 5.24 -13.59 19.61
N GLU A 505 5.78 -12.92 20.64
CA GLU A 505 6.08 -11.50 20.59
C GLU A 505 7.07 -11.15 19.46
N GLU A 506 8.02 -12.04 19.15
CA GLU A 506 8.97 -11.84 18.05
C GLU A 506 8.30 -11.83 16.70
N ASN A 507 7.32 -12.70 16.48
CA ASN A 507 6.56 -12.74 15.23
C ASN A 507 5.74 -11.47 15.02
N VAL A 508 5.11 -10.98 16.08
CA VAL A 508 4.38 -9.70 16.03
C VAL A 508 5.34 -8.54 15.75
N ALA A 509 6.51 -8.54 16.37
CA ALA A 509 7.52 -7.52 16.13
C ALA A 509 8.01 -7.52 14.67
N GLU A 510 8.11 -8.70 14.03
CA GLU A 510 8.41 -8.81 12.59
C GLU A 510 7.32 -8.21 11.71
N VAL A 511 6.06 -8.50 12.03
CA VAL A 511 4.91 -7.96 11.31
C VAL A 511 4.87 -6.44 11.43
N VAL A 512 4.95 -5.91 12.64
CA VAL A 512 4.98 -4.45 12.85
C VAL A 512 6.17 -3.81 12.14
N SER A 513 7.32 -4.52 12.08
CA SER A 513 8.48 -4.07 11.30
C SER A 513 8.18 -3.98 9.80
N MET A 514 7.46 -4.95 9.24
CA MET A 514 7.06 -4.89 7.83
C MET A 514 6.03 -3.80 7.56
N MET A 515 5.02 -3.67 8.41
CA MET A 515 3.97 -2.66 8.27
C MET A 515 4.52 -1.22 8.34
N THR A 516 5.51 -1.00 9.21
CA THR A 516 6.06 0.35 9.49
C THR A 516 7.35 0.65 8.75
N GLY A 517 8.02 -0.38 8.23
CA GLY A 517 9.37 -0.26 7.67
C GLY A 517 10.47 -0.09 8.74
N ILE A 518 10.15 -0.34 10.02
CA ILE A 518 11.07 -0.17 11.14
C ILE A 518 11.57 -1.55 11.56
N PRO A 519 12.87 -1.78 11.71
CA PRO A 519 13.41 -3.05 12.17
C PRO A 519 13.13 -3.27 13.68
N VAL A 520 11.88 -3.58 14.04
CA VAL A 520 11.44 -3.77 15.43
C VAL A 520 12.08 -5.00 16.07
N ASN A 521 12.35 -6.06 15.29
CA ASN A 521 12.93 -7.33 15.79
C ASN A 521 14.37 -7.24 16.27
N ARG A 522 15.08 -6.18 15.92
CA ARG A 522 16.48 -6.02 16.29
C ARG A 522 16.70 -5.33 17.63
N ILE A 523 15.61 -4.91 18.32
CA ILE A 523 15.67 -3.96 19.43
C ILE A 523 16.25 -4.55 20.72
N ALA A 524 16.11 -5.84 21.03
CA ALA A 524 16.43 -6.29 22.37
C ALA A 524 17.91 -6.71 22.61
N THR A 525 18.58 -7.37 21.67
CA THR A 525 19.94 -7.90 21.90
C THR A 525 20.96 -7.53 20.83
N LYS A 526 20.59 -7.51 19.56
CA LYS A 526 21.52 -7.14 18.47
C LYS A 526 21.69 -5.62 18.32
N GLU A 527 20.64 -4.83 18.61
CA GLU A 527 20.74 -3.36 18.60
C GLU A 527 21.64 -2.84 19.72
N MET A 528 21.60 -3.43 20.91
CA MET A 528 22.50 -3.03 22.00
C MET A 528 23.97 -3.25 21.62
N LYS A 529 24.28 -4.32 20.88
CA LYS A 529 25.64 -4.54 20.32
C LYS A 529 25.95 -3.55 19.20
N LYS A 530 25.03 -3.35 18.23
CA LYS A 530 25.20 -2.32 17.18
C LYS A 530 25.40 -0.92 17.76
N LEU A 531 24.61 -0.54 18.77
CA LEU A 531 24.74 0.75 19.46
C LEU A 531 26.04 0.90 20.23
N LYS A 532 26.62 -0.20 20.72
CA LYS A 532 27.91 -0.21 21.42
C LYS A 532 29.05 0.01 20.41
N ASP A 533 28.97 -0.59 19.24
CA ASP A 533 29.99 -0.54 18.20
C ASP A 533 29.79 0.64 17.21
N LEU A 534 28.65 1.36 17.36
CA LEU A 534 28.27 2.46 16.46
C LEU A 534 29.32 3.57 16.39
N ASP A 535 29.98 3.85 17.50
CA ASP A 535 31.07 4.83 17.59
C ASP A 535 32.20 4.47 16.62
N HIS A 536 32.68 3.23 16.66
CA HIS A 536 33.75 2.76 15.78
C HIS A 536 33.33 2.74 14.31
N THR A 537 32.14 2.20 14.02
CA THR A 537 31.62 2.12 12.65
C THR A 537 31.48 3.49 12.00
N ILE A 538 30.99 4.49 12.73
CA ILE A 538 30.84 5.84 12.21
C ILE A 538 32.19 6.53 12.07
N THR A 539 33.12 6.34 13.01
CA THR A 539 34.47 6.94 12.97
C THR A 539 35.24 6.45 11.74
N ASP A 540 35.10 5.20 11.36
CA ASP A 540 35.74 4.63 10.15
C ASP A 540 35.19 5.24 8.85
N LEU A 541 33.97 5.76 8.85
CA LEU A 541 33.31 6.36 7.67
C LEU A 541 33.35 7.89 7.65
N VAL A 542 33.54 8.52 8.83
CA VAL A 542 33.57 9.98 8.98
C VAL A 542 34.92 10.40 9.61
N ILE A 543 35.92 10.56 8.77
CA ILE A 543 37.31 10.78 9.16
C ILE A 543 37.52 12.15 9.80
N GLY A 544 38.37 12.22 10.84
CA GLY A 544 38.83 13.47 11.48
C GLY A 544 37.79 14.11 12.43
N GLN A 545 36.67 13.40 12.73
CA GLN A 545 35.59 13.97 13.55
C GLN A 545 35.24 13.12 14.79
N ASP A 546 36.21 12.44 15.38
CA ASP A 546 36.00 11.49 16.47
C ASP A 546 35.24 12.08 17.67
N LYS A 547 35.53 13.34 18.02
CA LYS A 547 34.82 14.03 19.12
C LYS A 547 33.37 14.28 18.81
N ALA A 548 33.08 14.71 17.58
CA ALA A 548 31.73 14.98 17.11
C ALA A 548 30.90 13.68 17.04
N VAL A 549 31.46 12.59 16.52
CA VAL A 549 30.85 11.27 16.48
C VAL A 549 30.51 10.77 17.88
N LYS A 550 31.46 10.81 18.82
CA LYS A 550 31.25 10.38 20.21
C LYS A 550 30.12 11.14 20.91
N GLN A 551 30.03 12.46 20.69
CA GLN A 551 28.94 13.27 21.26
C GLN A 551 27.56 12.84 20.72
N VAL A 552 27.44 12.68 19.40
CA VAL A 552 26.20 12.26 18.75
C VAL A 552 25.79 10.86 19.24
N VAL A 553 26.71 9.90 19.19
CA VAL A 553 26.46 8.51 19.60
C VAL A 553 26.03 8.44 21.06
N LYS A 554 26.71 9.17 21.96
CA LYS A 554 26.36 9.22 23.38
C LYS A 554 24.94 9.77 23.61
N ALA A 555 24.53 10.80 22.88
CA ALA A 555 23.19 11.34 22.99
C ALA A 555 22.12 10.34 22.50
N ILE A 556 22.39 9.63 21.39
CA ILE A 556 21.51 8.58 20.86
C ILE A 556 21.42 7.40 21.82
N GLN A 557 22.55 6.95 22.38
CA GLN A 557 22.58 5.88 23.38
C GLN A 557 21.75 6.24 24.61
N ARG A 558 21.86 7.49 25.11
CA ARG A 558 21.05 7.99 26.24
C ARG A 558 19.55 7.94 25.96
N ASN A 559 19.12 8.29 24.76
CA ASN A 559 17.71 8.19 24.38
C ASN A 559 17.26 6.72 24.28
N ARG A 560 18.04 5.86 23.63
CA ARG A 560 17.72 4.44 23.49
C ARG A 560 17.74 3.67 24.82
N ALA A 561 18.49 4.13 25.79
CA ALA A 561 18.46 3.61 27.14
C ALA A 561 17.23 4.04 27.97
N GLY A 562 16.30 4.80 27.36
CA GLY A 562 15.08 5.26 28.03
C GLY A 562 15.28 6.38 29.05
N LEU A 563 16.44 7.04 29.04
CA LEU A 563 16.78 8.10 30.00
C LEU A 563 16.36 9.50 29.53
N LYS A 564 15.81 9.62 28.34
CA LYS A 564 15.29 10.87 27.76
C LYS A 564 13.77 10.88 27.79
N ASP A 565 13.17 12.08 27.80
CA ASP A 565 11.73 12.28 27.71
C ASP A 565 11.18 11.61 26.43
N PRO A 566 10.21 10.70 26.53
CA PRO A 566 9.66 9.98 25.39
C PRO A 566 8.91 10.88 24.38
N ASN A 567 8.53 12.09 24.80
CA ASN A 567 7.83 13.05 23.94
C ASN A 567 8.78 13.84 23.05
N LYS A 568 10.08 13.74 23.21
CA LYS A 568 11.07 14.49 22.42
C LYS A 568 11.68 13.63 21.31
N PRO A 569 12.18 14.24 20.22
CA PRO A 569 12.93 13.55 19.19
C PRO A 569 14.10 12.72 19.75
N ILE A 570 14.53 11.67 19.04
CA ILE A 570 15.66 10.83 19.45
C ILE A 570 16.89 11.68 19.76
N GLY A 571 17.19 12.66 18.91
CA GLY A 571 18.26 13.62 19.08
C GLY A 571 18.04 14.89 18.27
N SER A 572 18.47 16.01 18.80
CA SER A 572 18.43 17.31 18.14
C SER A 572 19.80 17.96 18.24
N PHE A 573 20.45 18.21 17.11
CA PHE A 573 21.83 18.64 17.06
C PHE A 573 22.02 19.84 16.13
N ILE A 574 22.93 20.78 16.54
CA ILE A 574 23.48 21.77 15.62
C ILE A 574 24.92 21.38 15.27
N PHE A 575 25.18 21.15 14.01
CA PHE A 575 26.52 20.88 13.48
C PHE A 575 27.18 22.16 12.98
N LEU A 576 28.22 22.59 13.64
CA LEU A 576 28.96 23.80 13.34
C LEU A 576 30.32 23.48 12.73
N GLY A 577 30.74 24.24 11.74
CA GLY A 577 32.06 24.08 11.13
C GLY A 577 32.09 24.57 9.70
N GLN A 578 33.30 24.58 9.12
CA GLN A 578 33.52 24.99 7.75
C GLN A 578 32.79 24.11 6.74
N THR A 579 32.65 24.58 5.52
CA THR A 579 32.10 23.78 4.42
C THR A 579 33.07 22.63 4.11
N GLY A 580 32.53 21.42 3.82
CA GLY A 580 33.34 20.29 3.38
C GLY A 580 34.09 19.53 4.47
N VAL A 581 33.78 19.75 5.78
CA VAL A 581 34.39 19.03 6.92
C VAL A 581 33.65 17.74 7.31
N GLY A 582 32.56 17.34 6.58
CA GLY A 582 31.86 16.09 6.81
C GLY A 582 30.51 16.20 7.54
N LYS A 583 29.96 17.41 7.78
CA LYS A 583 28.65 17.56 8.48
C LYS A 583 27.50 16.76 7.84
N THR A 584 27.32 16.92 6.53
CA THR A 584 26.29 16.20 5.76
C THR A 584 26.61 14.70 5.63
N GLN A 585 27.90 14.35 5.62
CA GLN A 585 28.33 12.95 5.55
C GLN A 585 27.97 12.21 6.84
N LEU A 586 28.19 12.84 8.00
CA LEU A 586 27.78 12.25 9.28
C LEU A 586 26.26 11.99 9.33
N ALA A 587 25.45 12.92 8.83
CA ALA A 587 23.99 12.72 8.76
C ALA A 587 23.60 11.54 7.84
N LYS A 588 24.29 11.35 6.71
CA LYS A 588 24.08 10.21 5.80
C LYS A 588 24.47 8.89 6.44
N VAL A 589 25.64 8.85 7.09
CA VAL A 589 26.12 7.66 7.76
C VAL A 589 25.20 7.28 8.91
N LEU A 590 24.73 8.26 9.71
CA LEU A 590 23.74 8.04 10.76
C LEU A 590 22.43 7.46 10.21
N ALA A 591 21.94 7.96 9.09
CA ALA A 591 20.72 7.43 8.46
C ALA A 591 20.91 5.97 8.03
N LYS A 592 22.05 5.65 7.44
CA LYS A 592 22.39 4.29 7.00
C LYS A 592 22.55 3.31 8.17
N GLU A 593 23.29 3.68 9.19
CA GLU A 593 23.64 2.78 10.30
C GLU A 593 22.49 2.60 11.31
N LEU A 594 21.66 3.64 11.53
CA LEU A 594 20.55 3.59 12.48
C LEU A 594 19.24 3.10 11.86
N PHE A 595 19.02 3.42 10.58
CA PHE A 595 17.77 3.13 9.89
C PHE A 595 17.95 2.22 8.67
N ASP A 596 19.11 1.57 8.55
CA ASP A 596 19.50 0.59 7.52
C ASP A 596 19.28 1.08 6.05
N SER A 597 19.07 2.40 5.82
CA SER A 597 18.84 2.97 4.49
C SER A 597 19.32 4.42 4.38
N GLU A 598 20.07 4.73 3.34
CA GLU A 598 20.41 6.12 3.00
C GLU A 598 19.16 6.94 2.62
N ASN A 599 18.09 6.29 2.16
CA ASN A 599 16.82 6.91 1.83
C ASN A 599 16.02 7.38 3.06
N SER A 600 16.46 7.03 4.26
CA SER A 600 15.91 7.53 5.53
C SER A 600 16.45 8.91 5.90
N LEU A 601 17.24 9.54 5.02
CA LEU A 601 17.68 10.93 5.17
C LEU A 601 16.71 11.87 4.45
N ILE A 602 16.01 12.71 5.22
CA ILE A 602 15.19 13.81 4.71
C ILE A 602 16.03 15.08 4.74
N ARG A 603 16.54 15.50 3.59
CA ARG A 603 17.30 16.75 3.48
C ARG A 603 16.41 17.88 3.03
N VAL A 604 16.54 19.03 3.73
CA VAL A 604 15.88 20.29 3.41
C VAL A 604 16.93 21.40 3.44
N ASP A 605 17.08 22.12 2.35
CA ASP A 605 17.99 23.28 2.26
C ASP A 605 17.26 24.55 2.71
N MET A 606 17.70 25.13 3.81
CA MET A 606 17.04 26.30 4.39
C MET A 606 17.26 27.58 3.57
N SER A 607 18.16 27.57 2.59
CA SER A 607 18.30 28.67 1.63
C SER A 607 17.05 28.89 0.78
N GLU A 608 16.20 27.84 0.61
CA GLU A 608 14.94 27.94 -0.11
C GLU A 608 13.79 28.52 0.75
N TYR A 609 14.04 28.71 2.06
CA TYR A 609 13.05 29.10 3.06
C TYR A 609 13.41 30.39 3.79
N MET A 610 13.99 31.34 3.05
CA MET A 610 14.35 32.67 3.57
C MET A 610 13.15 33.59 3.73
N GLU A 611 12.11 33.39 2.91
CA GLU A 611 10.94 34.23 2.87
C GLU A 611 9.81 33.68 3.74
N LYS A 612 9.00 34.58 4.28
CA LYS A 612 7.86 34.20 5.15
C LYS A 612 6.89 33.21 4.48
N PHE A 613 6.60 33.41 3.20
CA PHE A 613 5.69 32.52 2.46
C PHE A 613 6.27 31.13 2.17
N ALA A 614 7.57 30.99 2.25
CA ALA A 614 8.20 29.70 2.02
C ALA A 614 7.90 28.65 3.13
N ILE A 615 7.52 29.11 4.33
CA ILE A 615 7.17 28.23 5.47
C ILE A 615 5.93 27.39 5.17
N SER A 616 4.95 27.96 4.46
CA SER A 616 3.78 27.22 4.03
C SER A 616 4.12 26.03 3.12
N ARG A 617 5.26 26.05 2.42
CA ARG A 617 5.75 24.87 1.68
C ARG A 617 6.28 23.77 2.58
N LEU A 618 6.75 24.12 3.82
CA LEU A 618 7.21 23.11 4.79
C LEU A 618 6.07 22.41 5.49
N ILE A 619 5.05 23.17 5.93
CA ILE A 619 3.95 22.70 6.80
C ILE A 619 2.67 22.46 6.00
N GLY A 620 2.51 23.11 4.85
CA GLY A 620 1.31 23.18 4.04
C GLY A 620 0.71 24.58 4.02
N ALA A 621 -0.02 24.91 2.94
CA ALA A 621 -0.67 26.20 2.78
C ALA A 621 -1.94 26.28 3.65
N PRO A 622 -2.31 27.46 4.18
CA PRO A 622 -3.57 27.63 4.90
C PRO A 622 -4.80 27.37 4.00
N PRO A 623 -5.96 27.07 4.56
CA PRO A 623 -7.19 26.86 3.79
C PRO A 623 -7.48 28.04 2.86
N GLY A 624 -7.80 27.76 1.60
CA GLY A 624 -8.11 28.76 0.58
C GLY A 624 -6.93 29.27 -0.24
N TYR A 625 -5.71 28.82 0.04
CA TYR A 625 -4.52 29.11 -0.78
C TYR A 625 -4.17 27.98 -1.71
N VAL A 626 -3.54 28.29 -2.86
CA VAL A 626 -3.06 27.30 -3.82
C VAL A 626 -2.04 26.38 -3.15
N GLY A 627 -2.21 25.04 -3.31
CA GLY A 627 -1.35 24.04 -2.69
C GLY A 627 -1.82 23.55 -1.30
N TYR A 628 -3.00 23.93 -0.84
CA TYR A 628 -3.56 23.44 0.43
C TYR A 628 -3.70 21.91 0.46
N GLU A 629 -4.17 21.30 -0.63
CA GLU A 629 -4.38 19.85 -0.75
C GLU A 629 -3.09 19.03 -0.87
N GLU A 630 -1.99 19.66 -1.31
CA GLU A 630 -0.71 18.99 -1.51
C GLU A 630 0.03 18.70 -0.19
N GLY A 631 -0.36 19.36 0.93
CA GLY A 631 0.33 19.25 2.21
C GLY A 631 1.72 19.89 2.21
N GLY A 632 2.41 19.84 3.36
CA GLY A 632 3.75 20.41 3.49
C GLY A 632 4.86 19.44 3.07
N GLN A 633 5.90 19.94 2.43
CA GLN A 633 7.01 19.12 1.95
C GLN A 633 7.77 18.38 3.08
N LEU A 634 7.95 19.03 4.23
CA LEU A 634 8.58 18.40 5.38
C LEU A 634 7.60 17.45 6.08
N THR A 635 6.39 17.92 6.35
CA THR A 635 5.38 17.16 7.09
C THR A 635 4.98 15.89 6.35
N GLU A 636 4.78 15.93 5.04
CA GLU A 636 4.47 14.74 4.24
C GLU A 636 5.65 13.75 4.14
N LYS A 637 6.89 14.23 4.02
CA LYS A 637 8.06 13.34 4.02
C LYS A 637 8.24 12.63 5.36
N VAL A 638 8.05 13.34 6.48
CA VAL A 638 8.16 12.76 7.82
C VAL A 638 6.98 11.83 8.11
N ARG A 639 5.77 12.17 7.68
CA ARG A 639 4.60 11.30 7.81
C ARG A 639 4.81 9.94 7.12
N ARG A 640 5.41 9.97 5.92
CA ARG A 640 5.72 8.74 5.18
C ARG A 640 6.91 7.97 5.75
N LYS A 641 7.84 8.68 6.42
CA LYS A 641 9.06 8.10 7.00
C LYS A 641 9.29 8.69 8.40
N PRO A 642 8.52 8.25 9.41
CA PRO A 642 8.64 8.78 10.78
C PRO A 642 9.98 8.43 11.43
N TYR A 643 10.64 7.38 10.93
CA TYR A 643 11.99 6.98 11.31
C TYR A 643 13.00 7.49 10.29
N SER A 644 13.54 8.67 10.55
CA SER A 644 14.43 9.33 9.61
C SER A 644 15.39 10.26 10.30
N VAL A 645 16.50 10.56 9.61
CA VAL A 645 17.38 11.68 9.95
C VAL A 645 16.90 12.88 9.15
N ILE A 646 16.47 13.93 9.83
CA ILE A 646 16.03 15.19 9.21
C ILE A 646 17.22 16.14 9.23
N LEU A 647 17.74 16.45 8.07
CA LEU A 647 18.87 17.36 7.89
C LEU A 647 18.36 18.71 7.36
N LEU A 648 18.41 19.72 8.22
CA LEU A 648 18.13 21.11 7.88
C LEU A 648 19.47 21.81 7.58
N ASP A 649 19.79 21.96 6.29
CA ASP A 649 21.09 22.49 5.85
C ASP A 649 21.05 24.02 5.83
N GLU A 650 22.14 24.67 6.28
CA GLU A 650 22.30 26.12 6.35
C GLU A 650 21.17 26.83 7.14
N ILE A 651 20.90 26.33 8.36
CA ILE A 651 19.78 26.76 9.22
C ILE A 651 19.80 28.27 9.49
N GLU A 652 20.96 28.93 9.47
CA GLU A 652 21.09 30.37 9.66
C GLU A 652 20.45 31.21 8.57
N LYS A 653 20.11 30.62 7.45
CA LYS A 653 19.44 31.32 6.34
C LYS A 653 17.92 31.26 6.44
N ALA A 654 17.38 30.42 7.31
CA ALA A 654 15.96 30.25 7.47
C ALA A 654 15.28 31.50 8.03
N HIS A 655 14.04 31.72 7.61
CA HIS A 655 13.20 32.76 8.21
C HIS A 655 12.98 32.50 9.71
N PRO A 656 12.90 33.56 10.57
CA PRO A 656 12.68 33.37 12.01
C PRO A 656 11.47 32.50 12.41
N ASP A 657 10.41 32.50 11.64
CA ASP A 657 9.23 31.69 11.91
C ASP A 657 9.48 30.18 11.77
N VAL A 658 10.53 29.76 11.03
CA VAL A 658 10.98 28.36 10.98
C VAL A 658 11.46 27.90 12.36
N PHE A 659 12.15 28.78 13.10
CA PHE A 659 12.57 28.45 14.47
C PHE A 659 11.40 28.29 15.41
N ASN A 660 10.35 29.12 15.28
CA ASN A 660 9.13 29.01 16.06
C ASN A 660 8.42 27.67 15.81
N MET A 661 8.37 27.22 14.55
CA MET A 661 7.86 25.91 14.18
C MET A 661 8.70 24.77 14.79
N LEU A 662 10.02 24.88 14.71
CA LEU A 662 10.91 23.88 15.28
C LEU A 662 10.85 23.80 16.81
N LEU A 663 10.51 24.89 17.51
CA LEU A 663 10.28 24.87 18.96
C LEU A 663 9.20 23.85 19.35
N GLN A 664 8.10 23.79 18.59
CA GLN A 664 7.03 22.81 18.84
C GLN A 664 7.55 21.37 18.65
N VAL A 665 8.33 21.14 17.59
CA VAL A 665 8.91 19.81 17.34
C VAL A 665 9.89 19.39 18.44
N LEU A 666 10.71 20.33 18.94
CA LEU A 666 11.75 20.05 19.95
C LEU A 666 11.18 19.85 21.36
N ASP A 667 10.00 20.44 21.67
CA ASP A 667 9.36 20.28 22.98
C ASP A 667 8.38 19.13 23.03
N ASP A 668 7.41 19.15 22.09
CA ASP A 668 6.28 18.24 22.09
C ASP A 668 6.50 17.00 21.20
N GLY A 669 7.54 17.00 20.37
CA GLY A 669 7.85 15.91 19.43
C GLY A 669 6.85 15.76 18.29
N TYR A 670 5.96 16.70 18.07
CA TYR A 670 5.03 16.70 16.92
C TYR A 670 4.90 18.09 16.29
N LEU A 671 4.43 18.10 15.07
CA LEU A 671 4.11 19.33 14.33
C LEU A 671 2.71 19.18 13.73
N THR A 672 1.88 20.18 13.93
CA THR A 672 0.55 20.25 13.33
C THR A 672 0.66 20.83 11.91
N ASP A 673 0.23 20.09 10.90
CA ASP A 673 0.21 20.55 9.52
C ASP A 673 -0.99 21.49 9.23
N SER A 674 -1.04 22.03 8.01
CA SER A 674 -2.14 22.91 7.58
C SER A 674 -3.52 22.23 7.55
N LEU A 675 -3.56 20.89 7.48
CA LEU A 675 -4.79 20.09 7.53
C LEU A 675 -5.22 19.74 8.96
N GLY A 676 -4.49 20.23 9.99
CA GLY A 676 -4.76 19.92 11.39
C GLY A 676 -4.22 18.58 11.86
N ARG A 677 -3.48 17.84 11.03
CA ARG A 677 -2.92 16.53 11.39
C ARG A 677 -1.66 16.70 12.23
N LYS A 678 -1.53 15.92 13.29
CA LYS A 678 -0.31 15.87 14.12
C LYS A 678 0.70 14.91 13.50
N ILE A 679 1.80 15.45 13.03
CA ILE A 679 2.91 14.70 12.44
C ILE A 679 3.96 14.42 13.52
N ASP A 680 4.30 13.17 13.72
CA ASP A 680 5.17 12.68 14.79
C ASP A 680 6.65 12.74 14.41
N PHE A 681 7.45 13.45 15.20
CA PHE A 681 8.90 13.59 15.08
C PHE A 681 9.67 12.87 16.21
N ARG A 682 8.99 12.22 17.16
CA ARG A 682 9.62 11.59 18.34
C ARG A 682 10.61 10.49 17.96
N ASN A 683 10.39 9.88 16.82
CA ASN A 683 11.23 8.81 16.31
C ASN A 683 12.26 9.28 15.28
N SER A 684 12.44 10.58 15.09
CA SER A 684 13.41 11.17 14.17
C SER A 684 14.62 11.77 14.89
N ILE A 685 15.73 11.91 14.14
CA ILE A 685 16.91 12.66 14.57
C ILE A 685 16.96 13.95 13.77
N ILE A 686 16.97 15.08 14.44
CA ILE A 686 17.03 16.41 13.81
C ILE A 686 18.44 16.92 13.83
N ILE A 687 18.99 17.17 12.66
CA ILE A 687 20.35 17.71 12.47
C ILE A 687 20.22 19.04 11.72
N MET A 688 20.73 20.09 12.31
CA MET A 688 20.80 21.42 11.71
C MET A 688 22.26 21.73 11.41
N THR A 689 22.61 22.06 10.16
CA THR A 689 23.99 22.46 9.86
C THR A 689 24.10 23.97 9.76
N SER A 690 25.21 24.49 10.21
CA SER A 690 25.51 25.92 10.12
C SER A 690 26.99 26.17 9.90
N ASN A 691 27.26 27.28 9.19
CA ASN A 691 28.60 27.82 8.95
C ASN A 691 28.92 29.03 9.86
N ILE A 692 28.05 29.33 10.83
CA ILE A 692 28.22 30.42 11.78
C ILE A 692 29.50 30.23 12.59
N GLY A 693 30.26 31.27 12.78
CA GLY A 693 31.50 31.24 13.53
C GLY A 693 32.73 30.82 12.73
N ALA A 694 32.57 30.07 11.62
CA ALA A 694 33.71 29.62 10.82
C ALA A 694 34.51 30.77 10.19
N ARG A 695 33.85 31.90 9.83
CA ARG A 695 34.51 33.11 9.35
C ARG A 695 35.28 33.83 10.44
N LYS A 696 34.70 33.92 11.65
CA LYS A 696 35.35 34.58 12.80
C LYS A 696 36.57 33.81 13.31
N LEU A 697 36.54 32.50 13.23
CA LEU A 697 37.68 31.62 13.57
C LEU A 697 38.87 31.84 12.63
N LYS A 698 38.66 32.21 11.36
CA LYS A 698 39.74 32.58 10.44
C LYS A 698 40.43 33.89 10.85
N ASP A 699 39.64 34.84 11.28
CA ASP A 699 40.17 36.16 11.66
C ASP A 699 40.99 36.08 12.96
N PHE A 700 40.71 35.12 13.86
CA PHE A 700 41.48 34.92 15.08
C PHE A 700 42.68 33.96 14.92
N GLY A 701 42.68 33.08 13.90
CA GLY A 701 43.74 32.07 13.66
C GLY A 701 44.96 32.59 12.88
N SER A 702 44.98 33.84 12.47
CA SER A 702 46.09 34.45 11.72
C SER A 702 47.20 35.08 12.61
N GLY A 703 47.16 34.87 13.93
CA GLY A 703 48.25 35.30 14.85
C GLY A 703 49.49 34.38 14.69
N VAL A 704 50.57 34.90 14.11
CA VAL A 704 51.85 34.22 13.98
C VAL A 704 52.46 34.02 15.38
N GLY A 705 52.49 32.74 15.87
CA GLY A 705 53.20 32.42 17.10
C GLY A 705 53.31 30.90 17.32
N PHE A 706 54.52 30.42 17.61
CA PHE A 706 54.83 29.04 17.95
C PHE A 706 54.07 28.60 19.22
N GLY A 707 53.03 27.76 19.05
CA GLY A 707 52.16 27.36 20.16
C GLY A 707 52.69 26.16 20.95
N THR A 708 52.80 26.31 22.29
CA THR A 708 52.96 25.21 23.23
C THR A 708 51.65 24.42 23.48
N ALA A 709 51.70 23.21 23.97
CA ALA A 709 50.54 22.36 24.22
C ALA A 709 49.47 23.05 25.11
N ALA A 710 49.90 23.92 26.04
CA ALA A 710 49.03 24.72 26.88
C ALA A 710 48.31 25.85 26.13
N GLN A 711 48.86 26.36 25.04
CA GLN A 711 48.19 27.32 24.17
C GLN A 711 47.13 26.66 23.28
N LYS A 712 47.34 25.41 22.85
CA LYS A 712 46.27 24.61 22.08
C LYS A 712 45.00 24.37 22.90
N SER A 713 45.10 24.14 24.21
CA SER A 713 43.91 24.01 25.06
C SER A 713 43.19 25.32 25.31
N ALA A 714 43.96 26.43 25.51
CA ALA A 714 43.42 27.77 25.67
C ALA A 714 42.80 28.32 24.35
N GLU A 715 43.33 27.93 23.19
CA GLU A 715 42.74 28.21 21.86
C GLU A 715 41.43 27.46 21.62
N ALA A 716 41.33 26.22 22.08
CA ALA A 716 40.10 25.41 22.02
C ALA A 716 38.95 26.01 22.84
N ASP A 717 39.27 26.49 24.07
CA ASP A 717 38.31 27.15 24.94
C ASP A 717 37.88 28.53 24.41
N ASN A 718 38.81 29.31 23.86
CA ASN A 718 38.51 30.57 23.18
C ASN A 718 37.66 30.35 21.94
N THR A 719 37.97 29.33 21.15
CA THR A 719 37.20 28.96 19.97
C THR A 719 35.74 28.66 20.33
N ARG A 720 35.56 27.89 21.38
CA ARG A 720 34.22 27.53 21.88
C ARG A 720 33.44 28.75 22.35
N SER A 721 34.05 29.65 23.08
CA SER A 721 33.42 30.90 23.56
C SER A 721 33.00 31.85 22.42
N VAL A 722 33.82 31.95 21.37
CA VAL A 722 33.51 32.74 20.17
C VAL A 722 32.33 32.14 19.38
N ILE A 723 32.30 30.82 19.26
CA ILE A 723 31.21 30.12 18.61
C ILE A 723 29.91 30.27 19.40
N GLU A 724 29.94 30.05 20.74
CA GLU A 724 28.78 30.25 21.61
C GLU A 724 28.28 31.70 21.56
N GLY A 725 29.16 32.67 21.52
CA GLY A 725 28.80 34.06 21.36
C GLY A 725 28.17 34.38 20.01
N ALA A 726 28.62 33.73 18.94
CA ALA A 726 28.02 33.86 17.61
C ALA A 726 26.64 33.20 17.53
N LEU A 727 26.47 32.04 18.14
CA LEU A 727 25.18 31.35 18.22
C LEU A 727 24.12 32.14 18.97
N LYS A 728 24.48 32.70 20.16
CA LYS A 728 23.60 33.55 20.97
C LYS A 728 23.15 34.82 20.26
N LYS A 729 23.91 35.29 19.27
CA LYS A 729 23.55 36.48 18.44
C LYS A 729 22.59 36.10 17.31
N THR A 730 22.63 34.87 16.83
CA THR A 730 21.86 34.43 15.65
C THR A 730 20.57 33.72 16.05
N PHE A 731 20.60 32.92 17.11
CA PHE A 731 19.47 32.13 17.57
C PHE A 731 18.96 32.63 18.92
N ALA A 732 17.65 32.59 19.10
CA ALA A 732 17.03 32.91 20.37
C ALA A 732 17.52 31.94 21.48
N PRO A 733 17.77 32.43 22.73
CA PRO A 733 18.17 31.55 23.83
C PRO A 733 17.21 30.39 24.08
N GLU A 734 15.92 30.63 23.87
CA GLU A 734 14.87 29.64 23.98
C GLU A 734 15.05 28.46 23.04
N PHE A 735 15.43 28.74 21.81
CA PHE A 735 15.72 27.70 20.80
C PHE A 735 16.96 26.89 21.15
N LEU A 736 18.04 27.56 21.56
CA LEU A 736 19.29 26.89 21.92
C LEU A 736 19.14 25.97 23.15
N ASN A 737 18.30 26.34 24.12
CA ASN A 737 18.06 25.54 25.32
C ASN A 737 17.28 24.24 25.07
N ARG A 738 16.61 24.13 23.93
CA ARG A 738 15.82 22.94 23.54
C ARG A 738 16.59 21.95 22.68
N ILE A 739 17.78 22.34 22.24
CA ILE A 739 18.68 21.49 21.45
C ILE A 739 19.51 20.62 22.40
N ASP A 740 19.64 19.33 22.09
CA ASP A 740 20.36 18.37 22.93
C ASP A 740 21.86 18.68 23.01
N ASP A 741 22.47 19.00 21.86
CA ASP A 741 23.91 19.33 21.85
C ASP A 741 24.29 20.19 20.61
N VAL A 742 25.33 20.98 20.81
CA VAL A 742 25.96 21.79 19.76
C VAL A 742 27.34 21.19 19.47
N ILE A 743 27.49 20.65 18.27
CA ILE A 743 28.63 19.85 17.87
C ILE A 743 29.51 20.62 16.90
N VAL A 744 30.76 20.83 17.30
CA VAL A 744 31.74 21.58 16.50
C VAL A 744 32.61 20.61 15.72
N PHE A 745 32.62 20.74 14.41
CA PHE A 745 33.43 19.97 13.49
C PHE A 745 34.82 20.62 13.35
N ASN A 746 35.85 19.82 13.46
CA ASN A 746 37.23 20.25 13.26
C ASN A 746 37.53 20.47 11.78
N ALA A 747 38.53 21.33 11.50
CA ALA A 747 39.12 21.41 10.19
C ALA A 747 39.87 20.10 9.87
N LEU A 748 39.79 19.64 8.64
CA LEU A 748 40.49 18.44 8.20
C LEU A 748 41.97 18.67 8.05
N GLU A 749 42.79 17.75 8.54
CA GLU A 749 44.24 17.73 8.38
C GLU A 749 44.63 16.94 7.09
N ARG A 750 45.89 17.06 6.64
CA ARG A 750 46.30 16.37 5.41
C ARG A 750 46.19 14.85 5.50
N GLU A 751 46.47 14.28 6.67
CA GLU A 751 46.34 12.85 6.92
C GLU A 751 44.87 12.39 6.82
N ASP A 752 43.92 13.23 7.24
CA ASP A 752 42.50 12.95 7.11
C ASP A 752 42.05 12.91 5.64
N ILE A 753 42.63 13.82 4.83
CA ILE A 753 42.35 13.87 3.40
C ILE A 753 42.79 12.60 2.69
N HIS A 754 43.96 12.05 3.02
CA HIS A 754 44.40 10.74 2.48
C HIS A 754 43.43 9.62 2.79
N LYS A 755 42.95 9.53 4.03
CA LYS A 755 41.95 8.52 4.43
C LYS A 755 40.63 8.71 3.71
N ILE A 756 40.21 9.95 3.48
CA ILE A 756 38.99 10.26 2.73
C ILE A 756 39.13 9.85 1.27
N ILE A 757 40.28 10.09 0.67
CA ILE A 757 40.61 9.63 -0.70
C ILE A 757 40.50 8.11 -0.76
N ASP A 758 41.07 7.37 0.18
CA ASP A 758 40.98 5.91 0.19
C ASP A 758 39.52 5.40 0.28
N ILE A 759 38.66 6.08 1.04
CA ILE A 759 37.22 5.73 1.13
C ILE A 759 36.50 5.98 -0.20
N GLU A 760 36.74 7.13 -0.82
CA GLU A 760 36.12 7.46 -2.12
C GLU A 760 36.65 6.56 -3.25
N LEU A 761 37.95 6.25 -3.23
CA LEU A 761 38.58 5.33 -4.19
C LEU A 761 38.07 3.87 -4.04
N LYS A 762 37.73 3.41 -2.83
CA LYS A 762 37.13 2.08 -2.67
C LYS A 762 35.86 1.89 -3.51
N LYS A 763 35.05 2.94 -3.63
CA LYS A 763 33.85 2.90 -4.47
C LYS A 763 34.18 2.85 -5.96
N LEU A 764 35.26 3.53 -6.35
CA LEU A 764 35.74 3.51 -7.71
C LEU A 764 36.36 2.14 -8.04
N PHE A 765 37.17 1.58 -7.15
CA PHE A 765 37.77 0.26 -7.30
C PHE A 765 36.70 -0.82 -7.47
N ALA A 766 35.65 -0.84 -6.62
CA ALA A 766 34.57 -1.78 -6.78
C ALA A 766 33.89 -1.70 -8.16
N ARG A 767 33.66 -0.49 -8.69
CA ARG A 767 33.09 -0.30 -10.04
C ARG A 767 34.02 -0.78 -11.15
N ILE A 768 35.34 -0.66 -10.96
CA ILE A 768 36.34 -1.09 -11.93
C ILE A 768 36.53 -2.61 -11.86
N ASP A 769 36.50 -3.18 -10.65
CA ASP A 769 36.50 -4.63 -10.45
C ASP A 769 35.25 -5.28 -11.08
N ASP A 770 34.07 -4.65 -10.97
CA ASP A 770 32.84 -5.09 -11.64
C ASP A 770 32.95 -5.07 -13.18
N LEU A 771 33.84 -4.23 -13.73
CA LEU A 771 34.18 -4.20 -15.17
C LEU A 771 35.27 -5.21 -15.55
N GLY A 772 35.80 -5.97 -14.59
CA GLY A 772 36.84 -6.98 -14.80
C GLY A 772 38.27 -6.44 -14.80
N TYR A 773 38.52 -5.21 -14.36
CA TYR A 773 39.86 -4.60 -14.34
C TYR A 773 40.34 -4.39 -12.91
N ASN A 774 41.64 -4.38 -12.69
CA ASN A 774 42.28 -4.19 -11.39
C ASN A 774 43.02 -2.86 -11.37
N LEU A 775 42.54 -1.88 -10.56
CA LEU A 775 43.17 -0.54 -10.46
C LEU A 775 44.09 -0.44 -9.27
N LYS A 776 45.32 0.03 -9.51
CA LYS A 776 46.31 0.35 -8.45
C LYS A 776 46.79 1.78 -8.60
N LEU A 777 46.82 2.54 -7.50
CA LEU A 777 47.34 3.89 -7.44
C LEU A 777 48.63 3.93 -6.61
N SER A 778 49.62 4.71 -7.08
CA SER A 778 50.81 5.00 -6.28
C SER A 778 50.49 6.05 -5.18
N ASP A 779 51.27 6.04 -4.10
CA ASP A 779 51.12 7.03 -3.02
C ASP A 779 51.36 8.46 -3.55
N LYS A 780 52.23 8.64 -4.51
CA LYS A 780 52.49 9.94 -5.20
C LYS A 780 51.26 10.43 -5.96
N ALA A 781 50.53 9.52 -6.60
CA ALA A 781 49.27 9.84 -7.26
C ALA A 781 48.20 10.30 -6.26
N LYS A 782 48.11 9.64 -5.09
CA LYS A 782 47.20 10.05 -4.00
C LYS A 782 47.59 11.43 -3.45
N ASP A 783 48.88 11.68 -3.23
CA ASP A 783 49.39 13.00 -2.79
C ASP A 783 49.02 14.12 -3.78
N TYR A 784 49.17 13.87 -5.07
CA TYR A 784 48.76 14.80 -6.10
C TYR A 784 47.26 15.09 -6.08
N ILE A 785 46.44 14.07 -5.92
CA ILE A 785 44.98 14.24 -5.80
C ILE A 785 44.62 15.00 -4.54
N ALA A 786 45.30 14.74 -3.42
CA ALA A 786 45.13 15.49 -2.18
C ALA A 786 45.45 16.97 -2.34
N ASP A 787 46.54 17.30 -2.98
CA ASP A 787 46.94 18.67 -3.21
C ASP A 787 46.03 19.43 -4.18
N LYS A 788 45.44 18.75 -5.18
CA LYS A 788 44.49 19.34 -6.13
C LYS A 788 43.04 19.33 -5.64
N GLY A 789 42.68 18.37 -4.79
CA GLY A 789 41.34 18.17 -4.29
C GLY A 789 41.06 18.82 -2.94
N PHE A 790 42.06 19.32 -2.24
CA PHE A 790 41.89 20.00 -0.96
C PHE A 790 42.03 21.53 -1.08
N ASP A 791 41.04 22.21 -0.59
CA ASP A 791 41.05 23.67 -0.45
C ASP A 791 40.75 24.05 1.01
N LYS A 792 41.59 24.93 1.57
CA LYS A 792 41.41 25.42 2.97
C LYS A 792 40.07 26.11 3.20
N GLN A 793 39.38 26.58 2.15
CA GLN A 793 38.07 27.22 2.27
C GLN A 793 36.90 26.27 2.07
N TYR A 794 37.05 25.29 1.18
CA TYR A 794 35.98 24.36 0.78
C TYR A 794 36.16 22.95 1.33
N GLY A 795 37.24 22.70 2.12
CA GLY A 795 37.55 21.41 2.72
C GLY A 795 37.72 20.29 1.68
N ALA A 796 37.17 19.11 1.94
CA ALA A 796 37.20 17.96 1.03
C ALA A 796 36.15 18.00 -0.11
N ARG A 797 35.36 19.08 -0.24
CA ARG A 797 34.29 19.15 -1.26
C ARG A 797 34.83 19.11 -2.71
N PRO A 798 35.97 19.72 -3.05
CA PRO A 798 36.55 19.64 -4.39
C PRO A 798 37.14 18.27 -4.71
N LEU A 799 37.38 17.41 -3.70
CA LEU A 799 38.07 16.13 -3.83
C LEU A 799 37.36 15.17 -4.82
N LYS A 800 36.05 15.12 -4.77
CA LYS A 800 35.28 14.29 -5.73
C LYS A 800 35.48 14.73 -7.16
N ARG A 801 35.54 16.03 -7.40
CA ARG A 801 35.81 16.59 -8.74
C ARG A 801 37.25 16.32 -9.17
N ALA A 802 38.20 16.35 -8.22
CA ALA A 802 39.57 16.00 -8.51
C ALA A 802 39.71 14.51 -8.87
N ILE A 803 39.07 13.62 -8.13
CA ILE A 803 39.03 12.18 -8.45
C ILE A 803 38.42 11.98 -9.85
N GLN A 804 37.27 12.58 -10.10
CA GLN A 804 36.60 12.49 -11.40
C GLN A 804 37.53 12.96 -12.51
N LYS A 805 38.04 14.18 -12.42
CA LYS A 805 38.85 14.82 -13.49
C LYS A 805 40.19 14.13 -13.73
N TYR A 806 40.88 13.71 -12.66
CA TYR A 806 42.26 13.24 -12.80
C TYR A 806 42.37 11.70 -12.80
N ILE A 807 41.33 10.98 -12.31
CA ILE A 807 41.32 9.51 -12.32
C ILE A 807 40.27 8.98 -13.29
N GLU A 808 38.97 9.30 -13.05
CA GLU A 808 37.88 8.68 -13.82
C GLU A 808 37.95 9.07 -15.31
N ASP A 809 38.20 10.34 -15.62
CA ASP A 809 38.32 10.81 -17.02
C ASP A 809 39.54 10.19 -17.72
N ALA A 810 40.72 10.15 -17.04
CA ALA A 810 41.91 9.51 -17.58
C ALA A 810 41.76 7.99 -17.80
N LEU A 811 41.13 7.32 -16.85
CA LEU A 811 40.80 5.89 -16.98
C LEU A 811 39.79 5.64 -18.10
N ALA A 812 38.75 6.47 -18.22
CA ALA A 812 37.76 6.34 -19.28
C ALA A 812 38.40 6.50 -20.68
N GLU A 813 39.33 7.43 -20.83
CA GLU A 813 40.06 7.63 -22.08
C GLU A 813 40.92 6.40 -22.44
N GLU A 814 41.60 5.83 -21.46
CA GLU A 814 42.41 4.63 -21.68
C GLU A 814 41.56 3.36 -21.93
N ILE A 815 40.46 3.18 -21.20
CA ILE A 815 39.54 2.07 -21.42
C ILE A 815 38.92 2.11 -22.82
N VAL A 816 38.64 3.29 -23.35
CA VAL A 816 38.06 3.46 -24.70
C VAL A 816 39.11 3.31 -25.79
N ASN A 817 40.34 3.83 -25.57
CA ASN A 817 41.41 3.84 -26.58
C ASN A 817 42.25 2.57 -26.61
N SER A 818 42.38 1.86 -25.49
CA SER A 818 43.19 0.63 -25.36
C SER A 818 42.30 -0.60 -25.44
N GLN A 819 42.80 -1.65 -26.14
CA GLN A 819 42.14 -2.97 -26.15
C GLN A 819 42.44 -3.67 -24.81
N LEU A 820 41.74 -3.30 -23.76
CA LEU A 820 41.81 -3.93 -22.45
C LEU A 820 41.05 -5.26 -22.48
N VAL A 821 41.62 -6.27 -21.86
CA VAL A 821 41.01 -7.61 -21.69
C VAL A 821 40.66 -7.80 -20.20
N GLU A 822 39.60 -8.55 -19.89
CA GLU A 822 39.27 -8.92 -18.51
C GLU A 822 40.47 -9.52 -17.78
N GLY A 823 40.83 -8.98 -16.63
CA GLY A 823 41.97 -9.38 -15.83
C GLY A 823 43.21 -8.45 -15.95
N ASP A 824 43.21 -7.48 -16.85
CA ASP A 824 44.30 -6.50 -16.97
C ASP A 824 44.38 -5.58 -15.73
N SER A 825 45.63 -5.29 -15.30
CA SER A 825 45.90 -4.43 -14.18
C SER A 825 46.30 -3.03 -14.70
N ILE A 826 45.56 -2.02 -14.20
CA ILE A 826 45.78 -0.60 -14.53
C ILE A 826 46.56 0.05 -13.38
N TYR A 827 47.74 0.57 -13.64
CA TYR A 827 48.59 1.25 -12.69
C TYR A 827 48.66 2.74 -12.99
N MET A 828 48.30 3.58 -12.00
CA MET A 828 48.37 5.05 -12.12
C MET A 828 49.48 5.59 -11.25
N ASP A 829 50.38 6.37 -11.86
CA ASP A 829 51.51 7.02 -11.18
C ASP A 829 51.66 8.47 -11.60
N LEU A 830 52.36 9.28 -10.80
CA LEU A 830 52.67 10.66 -11.08
C LEU A 830 53.99 10.76 -11.89
N ASP A 831 53.92 11.30 -13.07
CA ASP A 831 55.15 11.68 -13.80
C ASP A 831 55.69 13.01 -13.23
N GLU A 832 56.82 12.94 -12.57
CA GLU A 832 57.53 14.09 -11.96
C GLU A 832 57.97 15.15 -12.97
N LYS A 833 58.08 14.82 -14.28
CA LYS A 833 58.51 15.76 -15.31
C LYS A 833 57.37 16.58 -15.89
N SER A 834 56.23 15.95 -16.12
CA SER A 834 55.01 16.60 -16.66
C SER A 834 54.08 17.11 -15.55
N ASN A 835 54.23 16.60 -14.31
CA ASN A 835 53.35 16.87 -13.18
C ASN A 835 51.87 16.48 -13.48
N GLU A 836 51.74 15.41 -14.26
CA GLU A 836 50.46 14.82 -14.66
C GLU A 836 50.39 13.35 -14.26
N LEU A 837 49.17 12.79 -14.06
CA LEU A 837 48.96 11.39 -13.80
C LEU A 837 49.07 10.59 -15.11
N THR A 838 49.96 9.61 -15.12
CA THR A 838 50.12 8.67 -16.24
C THR A 838 49.52 7.31 -15.90
N VAL A 839 48.82 6.75 -16.88
CA VAL A 839 48.21 5.42 -16.79
C VAL A 839 49.17 4.41 -17.46
N LYS A 840 49.51 3.32 -16.78
CA LYS A 840 50.27 2.19 -17.31
C LYS A 840 49.42 0.94 -17.22
N ILE A 841 49.28 0.23 -18.34
CA ILE A 841 48.53 -1.00 -18.42
C ILE A 841 49.50 -2.17 -18.33
N GLU A 842 49.33 -3.01 -17.34
CA GLU A 842 50.00 -4.33 -17.25
C GLU A 842 49.02 -5.40 -17.71
N LYS A 843 49.28 -5.96 -18.89
CA LYS A 843 48.45 -7.06 -19.42
C LYS A 843 48.59 -8.29 -18.53
N ALA A 844 47.45 -8.89 -18.24
CA ALA A 844 47.43 -10.20 -17.58
C ALA A 844 48.24 -11.18 -18.46
N THR A 845 49.40 -11.62 -18.00
CA THR A 845 50.15 -12.72 -18.68
C THR A 845 49.23 -13.92 -18.71
N GLU A 846 48.88 -14.38 -19.92
CA GLU A 846 48.27 -15.69 -20.10
C GLU A 846 49.15 -16.69 -19.33
N SER A 847 48.67 -17.12 -18.19
CA SER A 847 49.20 -18.33 -17.57
C SER A 847 48.81 -19.48 -18.49
N ALA A 848 49.76 -19.89 -19.32
CA ALA A 848 49.67 -21.13 -20.08
C ALA A 848 49.37 -22.26 -19.08
N GLU A 849 48.19 -22.79 -19.13
CA GLU A 849 47.74 -24.18 -19.16
C GLU A 849 46.26 -24.32 -18.82
#